data_26fe1b854a1ab977949d948b6e7d9d47
#
_entry.id   26fe1b854a1ab977949d948b6e7d9d47
#
_cell.length_a   1.000
_cell.length_b   1.000
_cell.length_c   1.000
_cell.angle_alpha   90.00
_cell.angle_beta   90.00
_cell.angle_gamma   90.00
#
_symmetry.space_group_name_H-M   'P 1'
#
loop_
_entity.id
_entity.type
_entity.pdbx_description
1 polymer ?
#
loop_
_entity_poly.entity_id
_entity_poly.type
_entity_poly.pdbx_seq_one_letter_code
_entity_poly.pdbx_strand_id
1 'polypeptide(L)'
;MTRYFFVVLLMGLVGIAIVVKGAMIMFAERQYWHDVADRFVKENVTVKPNRGNILSSDGKLMASSLPEYKIYMDFMSGERDEKRRKKDQQRKDSIWKANFDSICIGLHQIFPDISAATFKSHLRKGREMKSRNYNILPNRNRRISYIQYKEAKRLPVFKMNKYRGGFHEQIYNQRKKPFGSLAAQTLGRLYADTAMGARNGIELAFDTLLKGRNGITHRQKVMNKYLNIVDLPPVDGCDIISTLDVGMQDICEKALVDKLKEINANVGVAVLMEVATGEVKAIVNMMKAGDGNYYEMNSNAISDMLEPGSTFKTASIMVALEDGKITPDTEVDTGNGIMNMYGSKMRDHNWHRGGYGKIDVTRILEVSSNVGVSYLIDKHYKDNPQKFVDGLKRMSIDQPLHLQIPGEGKPNIKGPKERYFAKTTLPWMSIGYETQVPPINILTFYNAIANNGVMVRPKFVKAAVKDGEVVKEYPTEVINPKICSDHTLTQIREILRKVVSQGLAKPAGSKQFSVSGKTGTAQISQGAAGYKSGRVNYLVSFCGYFPSEAPKYSCIVSIQKPGLPASGGLMAGSVFGKIAERVYAKDLRFDIRSAIDSTTNVIPPVKAGEMNEALLVLNDLKVPVQKQFAGQKKKEQWGHTQAAPSAVILQDQEPASGTVPSVVGMGAKDAVYLLESQGLSVRLNGVGRVRNQSIASGSRIVKGQTIALTLR
;
A
#
# COMPACT_ATOMS: atom_id res chain seq x y z
N MET A 1 -15.16 90.23 0.82
CA MET A 1 -15.95 89.40 -0.15
C MET A 1 -15.05 88.87 -1.25
N THR A 2 -14.23 89.64 -1.93
CA THR A 2 -13.37 89.22 -3.04
C THR A 2 -12.37 88.10 -2.70
N ARG A 3 -11.77 88.15 -1.50
CA ARG A 3 -10.81 87.09 -1.09
C ARG A 3 -11.47 85.71 -0.88
N TYR A 4 -12.68 85.62 -0.36
CA TYR A 4 -13.46 84.41 -0.21
C TYR A 4 -13.89 83.81 -1.55
N PHE A 5 -14.28 84.71 -2.50
CA PHE A 5 -14.60 84.25 -3.86
C PHE A 5 -13.40 83.61 -4.56
N PHE A 6 -12.20 84.16 -4.39
CA PHE A 6 -10.96 83.56 -4.94
C PHE A 6 -10.63 82.21 -4.35
N VAL A 7 -10.83 82.07 -3.04
CA VAL A 7 -10.60 80.78 -2.38
C VAL A 7 -11.63 79.71 -2.85
N VAL A 8 -12.89 80.06 -2.94
CA VAL A 8 -13.95 79.16 -3.46
C VAL A 8 -13.69 78.79 -4.91
N LEU A 9 -13.28 79.73 -5.75
CA LEU A 9 -12.93 79.50 -7.15
C LEU A 9 -11.71 78.50 -7.24
N LEU A 10 -10.69 78.77 -6.44
CA LEU A 10 -9.50 77.91 -6.40
C LEU A 10 -9.85 76.48 -5.94
N MET A 11 -10.68 76.33 -4.90
CA MET A 11 -11.18 75.01 -4.45
C MET A 11 -12.02 74.30 -5.51
N GLY A 12 -12.86 75.09 -6.23
CA GLY A 12 -13.64 74.57 -7.35
C GLY A 12 -12.77 74.02 -8.49
N LEU A 13 -11.71 74.80 -8.86
CA LEU A 13 -10.74 74.35 -9.87
C LEU A 13 -9.98 73.06 -9.44
N VAL A 14 -9.57 72.96 -8.18
CA VAL A 14 -8.94 71.79 -7.65
C VAL A 14 -9.91 70.59 -7.67
N GLY A 15 -11.16 70.79 -7.29
CA GLY A 15 -12.21 69.77 -7.36
C GLY A 15 -12.42 69.25 -8.80
N ILE A 16 -12.53 70.15 -9.76
CA ILE A 16 -12.66 69.83 -11.18
C ILE A 16 -11.42 69.10 -11.67
N ALA A 17 -10.21 69.48 -11.30
CA ALA A 17 -8.97 68.83 -11.68
C ALA A 17 -8.91 67.37 -11.13
N ILE A 18 -9.38 67.11 -9.91
CA ILE A 18 -9.48 65.82 -9.32
C ILE A 18 -10.48 64.91 -10.10
N VAL A 19 -11.65 65.43 -10.43
CA VAL A 19 -12.67 64.71 -11.21
C VAL A 19 -12.16 64.39 -12.61
N VAL A 20 -11.54 65.38 -13.29
CA VAL A 20 -10.94 65.14 -14.62
C VAL A 20 -9.83 64.14 -14.57
N LYS A 21 -8.95 64.22 -13.56
CA LYS A 21 -7.90 63.21 -13.39
C LYS A 21 -8.49 61.80 -13.08
N GLY A 22 -9.52 61.71 -12.27
CA GLY A 22 -10.27 60.48 -12.03
C GLY A 22 -10.87 59.91 -13.31
N ALA A 23 -11.50 60.72 -14.13
CA ALA A 23 -12.04 60.36 -15.44
C ALA A 23 -10.93 59.89 -16.42
N MET A 24 -9.79 60.60 -16.46
CA MET A 24 -8.63 60.20 -17.27
C MET A 24 -8.12 58.81 -16.86
N ILE A 25 -7.99 58.54 -15.56
CA ILE A 25 -7.57 57.20 -15.06
C ILE A 25 -8.60 56.15 -15.44
N MET A 26 -9.90 56.47 -15.32
CA MET A 26 -10.99 55.51 -15.55
C MET A 26 -11.20 55.17 -17.03
N PHE A 27 -11.02 56.13 -17.93
CA PHE A 27 -11.32 55.98 -19.35
C PHE A 27 -10.09 55.97 -20.25
N ALA A 28 -9.14 56.89 -20.09
CA ALA A 28 -7.98 57.03 -20.98
C ALA A 28 -6.79 56.14 -20.55
N GLU A 29 -6.55 56.05 -19.25
CA GLU A 29 -5.43 55.26 -18.70
C GLU A 29 -5.89 53.85 -18.24
N ARG A 30 -7.12 53.44 -18.54
CA ARG A 30 -7.70 52.17 -18.08
C ARG A 30 -6.82 50.95 -18.42
N GLN A 31 -6.36 50.85 -19.66
CA GLN A 31 -5.50 49.78 -20.13
C GLN A 31 -4.16 49.78 -19.37
N TYR A 32 -3.56 50.93 -19.20
CA TYR A 32 -2.31 51.08 -18.45
C TYR A 32 -2.45 50.57 -17.00
N TRP A 33 -3.52 50.97 -16.31
CA TRP A 33 -3.74 50.55 -14.93
C TRP A 33 -4.16 49.09 -14.81
N HIS A 34 -4.85 48.53 -15.81
CA HIS A 34 -5.06 47.07 -15.93
C HIS A 34 -3.74 46.33 -16.08
N ASP A 35 -2.88 46.73 -17.00
CA ASP A 35 -1.56 46.14 -17.19
C ASP A 35 -0.66 46.29 -15.95
N VAL A 36 -0.82 47.37 -15.20
CA VAL A 36 -0.14 47.57 -13.91
C VAL A 36 -0.70 46.60 -12.86
N ALA A 37 -2.01 46.44 -12.77
CA ALA A 37 -2.66 45.50 -11.85
C ALA A 37 -2.21 44.04 -12.14
N ASP A 38 -2.24 43.61 -13.39
CA ASP A 38 -1.81 42.30 -13.83
C ASP A 38 -0.34 42.02 -13.52
N ARG A 39 0.49 43.06 -13.50
CA ARG A 39 1.91 42.92 -13.09
C ARG A 39 2.10 42.77 -11.58
N PHE A 40 1.19 43.31 -10.77
CA PHE A 40 1.31 43.37 -9.31
C PHE A 40 0.46 42.34 -8.58
N VAL A 41 -0.65 41.89 -9.19
CA VAL A 41 -1.55 40.86 -8.64
C VAL A 41 -1.51 39.67 -9.60
N LYS A 42 -0.94 38.58 -9.17
CA LYS A 42 -1.14 37.28 -9.83
C LYS A 42 -2.33 36.61 -9.15
N GLU A 43 -3.46 36.65 -9.80
CA GLU A 43 -4.69 36.01 -9.34
C GLU A 43 -4.62 34.49 -9.57
N ASN A 44 -5.30 33.77 -8.69
CA ASN A 44 -5.61 32.33 -8.85
C ASN A 44 -4.41 31.39 -9.04
N VAL A 45 -3.39 31.58 -8.22
CA VAL A 45 -2.29 30.58 -8.16
C VAL A 45 -2.81 29.34 -7.42
N THR A 46 -2.98 28.23 -8.15
CA THR A 46 -3.41 26.97 -7.57
C THR A 46 -2.32 26.38 -6.67
N VAL A 47 -2.67 26.08 -5.42
CA VAL A 47 -1.83 25.33 -4.48
C VAL A 47 -2.30 23.89 -4.44
N LYS A 48 -1.43 22.97 -4.82
CA LYS A 48 -1.75 21.53 -4.82
C LYS A 48 -1.73 21.00 -3.39
N PRO A 49 -2.72 20.18 -3.01
CA PRO A 49 -2.72 19.46 -1.74
C PRO A 49 -1.67 18.34 -1.73
N ASN A 50 -1.37 17.81 -0.56
CA ASN A 50 -0.63 16.57 -0.44
C ASN A 50 -1.56 15.40 -0.76
N ARG A 51 -1.07 14.47 -1.59
CA ARG A 51 -1.78 13.24 -1.88
C ARG A 51 -1.68 12.30 -0.68
N GLY A 52 -2.79 11.75 -0.20
CA GLY A 52 -2.88 10.80 0.90
C GLY A 52 -2.03 9.55 0.66
N ASN A 53 -1.70 8.85 1.73
CA ASN A 53 -0.89 7.64 1.70
C ASN A 53 -1.75 6.40 1.42
N ILE A 54 -1.10 5.29 1.00
CA ILE A 54 -1.70 3.97 1.02
C ILE A 54 -0.95 3.16 2.08
N LEU A 55 -1.70 2.67 3.04
CA LEU A 55 -1.20 1.90 4.17
C LEU A 55 -1.58 0.43 4.00
N SER A 56 -0.77 -0.47 4.53
CA SER A 56 -1.13 -1.87 4.70
C SER A 56 -2.11 -2.07 5.85
N SER A 57 -2.63 -3.28 6.00
CA SER A 57 -3.55 -3.63 7.09
C SER A 57 -2.96 -3.47 8.50
N ASP A 58 -1.63 -3.53 8.60
CA ASP A 58 -0.83 -3.33 9.82
C ASP A 58 -0.21 -1.91 9.92
N GLY A 59 -0.71 -0.96 9.14
CA GLY A 59 -0.35 0.46 9.21
C GLY A 59 0.98 0.85 8.56
N LYS A 60 1.65 -0.04 7.82
CA LYS A 60 2.91 0.28 7.13
C LYS A 60 2.65 1.08 5.86
N LEU A 61 3.52 2.04 5.55
CA LEU A 61 3.44 2.85 4.34
C LEU A 61 3.74 2.02 3.09
N MET A 62 2.74 1.76 2.25
CA MET A 62 2.91 1.07 0.98
C MET A 62 3.11 2.02 -0.20
N ALA A 63 2.46 3.19 -0.18
CA ALA A 63 2.74 4.26 -1.12
C ALA A 63 2.58 5.62 -0.44
N SER A 64 3.55 6.51 -0.63
CA SER A 64 3.57 7.86 -0.03
C SER A 64 4.14 8.87 -1.00
N SER A 65 3.70 10.12 -0.88
CA SER A 65 4.23 11.24 -1.66
C SER A 65 5.32 11.95 -0.87
N LEU A 66 6.55 11.86 -1.35
CA LEU A 66 7.69 12.51 -0.75
C LEU A 66 8.13 13.69 -1.60
N PRO A 67 8.42 14.87 -0.98
CA PRO A 67 8.95 16.01 -1.70
C PRO A 67 10.38 15.71 -2.17
N GLU A 68 10.61 15.86 -3.45
CA GLU A 68 11.92 15.89 -4.08
C GLU A 68 12.19 17.28 -4.62
N TYR A 69 13.45 17.65 -4.72
CA TYR A 69 13.85 18.99 -5.03
C TYR A 69 14.72 19.00 -6.30
N LYS A 70 14.52 19.98 -7.17
CA LYS A 70 15.52 20.42 -8.13
C LYS A 70 16.05 21.76 -7.67
N ILE A 71 17.36 21.93 -7.74
CA ILE A 71 18.03 23.13 -7.26
C ILE A 71 18.58 23.93 -8.44
N TYR A 72 18.34 25.21 -8.41
CA TYR A 72 18.68 26.13 -9.47
C TYR A 72 19.46 27.35 -8.95
N MET A 73 20.20 27.98 -9.84
CA MET A 73 20.91 29.22 -9.60
C MET A 73 20.45 30.29 -10.60
N ASP A 74 20.04 31.44 -10.11
CA ASP A 74 19.92 32.69 -10.88
C ASP A 74 21.23 33.46 -10.74
N PHE A 75 22.08 33.41 -11.76
CA PHE A 75 23.33 34.14 -11.76
C PHE A 75 23.15 35.65 -11.92
N MET A 76 21.97 36.10 -12.33
CA MET A 76 21.61 37.51 -12.53
C MET A 76 20.73 38.06 -11.39
N SER A 77 20.57 37.33 -10.29
CA SER A 77 19.77 37.76 -9.14
C SER A 77 20.36 39.03 -8.50
N GLY A 78 19.48 39.91 -8.04
CA GLY A 78 19.85 41.18 -7.36
C GLY A 78 18.62 42.03 -7.14
N GLU A 79 18.73 43.13 -6.36
CA GLU A 79 17.65 44.08 -6.15
C GLU A 79 17.22 44.78 -7.45
N ARG A 80 15.99 45.32 -7.53
CA ARG A 80 15.43 45.98 -8.72
C ARG A 80 16.08 47.34 -8.98
N ASP A 81 16.51 48.02 -7.92
CA ASP A 81 17.27 49.27 -8.02
C ASP A 81 18.63 48.99 -8.64
N GLU A 82 18.98 49.70 -9.72
CA GLU A 82 20.18 49.40 -10.50
C GLU A 82 21.47 49.60 -9.71
N LYS A 83 21.53 50.62 -8.87
CA LYS A 83 22.69 50.90 -8.00
C LYS A 83 22.86 49.80 -6.93
N ARG A 84 21.77 49.43 -6.28
CA ARG A 84 21.78 48.34 -5.29
C ARG A 84 22.07 47.00 -5.93
N ARG A 85 21.52 46.73 -7.12
CA ARG A 85 21.78 45.52 -7.89
C ARG A 85 23.25 45.38 -8.24
N LYS A 86 23.91 46.44 -8.71
CA LYS A 86 25.37 46.44 -8.99
C LYS A 86 26.18 46.12 -7.73
N LYS A 87 25.81 46.70 -6.56
CA LYS A 87 26.47 46.42 -5.28
C LYS A 87 26.26 45.00 -4.81
N ASP A 88 25.05 44.48 -4.92
CA ASP A 88 24.74 43.06 -4.57
C ASP A 88 25.46 42.10 -5.51
N GLN A 89 25.56 42.41 -6.80
CA GLN A 89 26.30 41.63 -7.79
C GLN A 89 27.81 41.59 -7.45
N GLN A 90 28.41 42.75 -7.15
CA GLN A 90 29.82 42.83 -6.74
C GLN A 90 30.09 41.99 -5.47
N ARG A 91 29.23 42.12 -4.47
CA ARG A 91 29.33 41.32 -3.23
C ARG A 91 29.18 39.82 -3.49
N LYS A 92 28.22 39.40 -4.31
CA LYS A 92 28.03 38.00 -4.71
C LYS A 92 29.24 37.48 -5.47
N ASP A 93 29.74 38.25 -6.40
CA ASP A 93 30.94 37.89 -7.19
C ASP A 93 32.19 37.76 -6.32
N SER A 94 32.35 38.61 -5.32
CA SER A 94 33.47 38.50 -4.37
C SER A 94 33.34 37.23 -3.51
N ILE A 95 32.17 36.94 -2.96
CA ILE A 95 31.92 35.71 -2.20
C ILE A 95 32.11 34.47 -3.07
N TRP A 96 31.63 34.54 -4.32
CA TRP A 96 31.75 33.45 -5.27
C TRP A 96 33.20 33.17 -5.63
N LYS A 97 33.99 34.18 -5.94
CA LYS A 97 35.44 34.04 -6.24
C LYS A 97 36.19 33.45 -5.05
N ALA A 98 35.90 33.91 -3.82
CA ALA A 98 36.58 33.45 -2.61
C ALA A 98 36.21 32.01 -2.23
N ASN A 99 35.01 31.53 -2.58
CA ASN A 99 34.49 30.24 -2.11
C ASN A 99 34.15 29.24 -3.20
N PHE A 100 34.52 29.52 -4.46
CA PHE A 100 34.10 28.70 -5.61
C PHE A 100 34.54 27.25 -5.50
N ASP A 101 35.77 27.01 -5.10
CA ASP A 101 36.31 25.68 -4.91
C ASP A 101 35.65 24.96 -3.72
N SER A 102 35.43 25.69 -2.62
CA SER A 102 34.70 25.15 -1.45
C SER A 102 33.25 24.75 -1.79
N ILE A 103 32.57 25.53 -2.64
CA ILE A 103 31.23 25.18 -3.12
C ILE A 103 31.27 23.89 -3.94
N CYS A 104 32.23 23.76 -4.87
CA CYS A 104 32.35 22.58 -5.71
C CYS A 104 32.72 21.33 -4.90
N ILE A 105 33.61 21.47 -3.91
CA ILE A 105 33.98 20.39 -2.98
C ILE A 105 32.77 20.02 -2.11
N GLY A 106 32.04 21.00 -1.57
CA GLY A 106 30.84 20.76 -0.77
C GLY A 106 29.73 20.08 -1.59
N LEU A 107 29.55 20.46 -2.85
CA LEU A 107 28.62 19.76 -3.74
C LEU A 107 29.08 18.33 -4.03
N HIS A 108 30.37 18.08 -4.20
CA HIS A 108 30.89 16.72 -4.36
C HIS A 108 30.66 15.86 -3.10
N GLN A 109 30.83 16.43 -1.91
CA GLN A 109 30.55 15.71 -0.66
C GLN A 109 29.06 15.31 -0.55
N ILE A 110 28.13 16.19 -1.00
CA ILE A 110 26.69 15.89 -1.02
C ILE A 110 26.35 14.91 -2.15
N PHE A 111 27.06 14.97 -3.27
CA PHE A 111 26.87 14.15 -4.48
C PHE A 111 28.17 13.47 -4.90
N PRO A 112 28.57 12.38 -4.22
CA PRO A 112 29.88 11.74 -4.45
C PRO A 112 30.10 11.17 -5.86
N ASP A 113 29.01 10.91 -6.57
CA ASP A 113 28.99 10.41 -7.95
C ASP A 113 29.39 11.46 -8.99
N ILE A 114 29.45 12.74 -8.61
CA ILE A 114 29.83 13.87 -9.50
C ILE A 114 31.10 14.51 -8.95
N SER A 115 32.19 14.52 -9.73
CA SER A 115 33.45 15.11 -9.28
C SER A 115 33.37 16.63 -9.07
N ALA A 116 34.18 17.14 -8.13
CA ALA A 116 34.26 18.59 -7.89
C ALA A 116 34.73 19.35 -9.18
N ALA A 117 35.55 18.74 -10.02
CA ALA A 117 35.97 19.30 -11.30
C ALA A 117 34.78 19.45 -12.28
N THR A 118 33.90 18.46 -12.31
CA THR A 118 32.67 18.52 -13.12
C THR A 118 31.72 19.63 -12.62
N PHE A 119 31.57 19.79 -11.33
CA PHE A 119 30.79 20.91 -10.76
C PHE A 119 31.43 22.26 -11.12
N LYS A 120 32.76 22.34 -11.05
CA LYS A 120 33.50 23.57 -11.36
C LYS A 120 33.29 24.01 -12.82
N SER A 121 33.43 23.11 -13.78
CA SER A 121 33.19 23.38 -15.21
C SER A 121 31.72 23.72 -15.48
N HIS A 122 30.77 22.97 -14.88
CA HIS A 122 29.34 23.16 -15.06
C HIS A 122 28.87 24.51 -14.53
N LEU A 123 29.21 24.87 -13.30
CA LEU A 123 28.80 26.15 -12.69
C LEU A 123 29.48 27.36 -13.35
N ARG A 124 30.72 27.20 -13.84
CA ARG A 124 31.40 28.25 -14.64
C ARG A 124 30.63 28.53 -15.93
N LYS A 125 30.23 27.49 -16.66
CA LYS A 125 29.42 27.61 -17.87
C LYS A 125 28.09 28.33 -17.61
N GLY A 126 27.37 27.97 -16.52
CA GLY A 126 26.11 28.63 -16.14
C GLY A 126 26.29 30.12 -15.83
N ARG A 127 27.41 30.50 -15.22
CA ARG A 127 27.75 31.88 -14.91
C ARG A 127 28.12 32.68 -16.18
N GLU A 128 28.90 32.11 -17.09
CA GLU A 128 29.24 32.73 -18.38
C GLU A 128 27.99 32.99 -19.22
N MET A 129 27.04 32.03 -19.22
CA MET A 129 25.74 32.17 -19.90
C MET A 129 24.78 33.18 -19.23
N LYS A 130 25.14 33.74 -18.07
CA LYS A 130 24.30 34.65 -17.29
C LYS A 130 22.86 34.10 -17.10
N SER A 131 22.74 32.79 -16.92
CA SER A 131 21.44 32.10 -16.85
C SER A 131 20.68 32.48 -15.58
N ARG A 132 19.39 32.74 -15.72
CA ARG A 132 18.49 33.05 -14.58
C ARG A 132 17.87 31.82 -13.95
N ASN A 133 17.93 30.68 -14.63
CA ASN A 133 17.37 29.41 -14.13
C ASN A 133 18.29 28.23 -14.51
N TYR A 134 19.50 28.25 -13.97
CA TYR A 134 20.52 27.25 -14.27
C TYR A 134 20.46 26.11 -13.28
N ASN A 135 20.26 24.86 -13.76
CA ASN A 135 20.27 23.71 -12.89
C ASN A 135 21.69 23.50 -12.31
N ILE A 136 21.80 23.41 -10.97
CA ILE A 136 23.10 23.25 -10.30
C ILE A 136 23.67 21.86 -10.57
N LEU A 137 22.82 20.85 -10.78
CA LEU A 137 23.27 19.50 -11.14
C LEU A 137 23.44 19.36 -12.64
N PRO A 138 24.55 18.75 -13.12
CA PRO A 138 24.77 18.50 -14.55
C PRO A 138 23.65 17.69 -15.20
N ASN A 139 23.11 16.68 -14.47
CA ASN A 139 21.94 15.95 -14.91
C ASN A 139 20.67 16.73 -14.56
N ARG A 140 20.09 17.40 -15.54
CA ARG A 140 18.85 18.22 -15.40
C ARG A 140 17.65 17.45 -14.91
N ASN A 141 17.62 16.11 -15.08
CA ASN A 141 16.50 15.26 -14.65
C ASN A 141 16.66 14.76 -13.23
N ARG A 142 17.84 14.91 -12.64
CA ARG A 142 18.11 14.47 -11.27
C ARG A 142 17.30 15.29 -10.27
N ARG A 143 16.63 14.61 -9.38
CA ARG A 143 15.96 15.16 -8.20
C ARG A 143 16.72 14.75 -6.96
N ILE A 144 16.67 15.56 -5.92
CA ILE A 144 17.41 15.36 -4.67
C ILE A 144 16.46 15.30 -3.47
N SER A 145 16.90 14.65 -2.42
CA SER A 145 16.16 14.55 -1.17
C SER A 145 16.16 15.87 -0.40
N TYR A 146 15.26 16.01 0.57
CA TYR A 146 15.22 17.16 1.48
C TYR A 146 16.55 17.35 2.24
N ILE A 147 17.20 16.27 2.67
CA ILE A 147 18.49 16.33 3.37
C ILE A 147 19.55 16.94 2.47
N GLN A 148 19.71 16.41 1.25
CA GLN A 148 20.66 16.93 0.25
C GLN A 148 20.38 18.40 -0.11
N TYR A 149 19.11 18.77 -0.25
CA TYR A 149 18.72 20.16 -0.46
C TYR A 149 19.13 21.05 0.70
N LYS A 150 18.89 20.63 1.95
CA LYS A 150 19.22 21.39 3.16
C LYS A 150 20.73 21.56 3.31
N GLU A 151 21.51 20.53 3.00
CA GLU A 151 22.97 20.60 2.99
C GLU A 151 23.49 21.53 1.89
N ALA A 152 22.99 21.41 0.66
CA ALA A 152 23.35 22.32 -0.41
C ALA A 152 23.05 23.78 -0.06
N LYS A 153 21.89 24.05 0.56
CA LYS A 153 21.49 25.41 0.97
C LYS A 153 22.42 26.02 2.02
N ARG A 154 23.24 25.23 2.75
CA ARG A 154 24.22 25.74 3.72
C ARG A 154 25.51 26.25 3.07
N LEU A 155 25.78 25.90 1.81
CA LEU A 155 26.98 26.29 1.12
C LEU A 155 27.07 27.82 0.93
N PRO A 156 28.31 28.37 0.84
CA PRO A 156 28.53 29.79 0.57
C PRO A 156 27.75 30.23 -0.70
N VAL A 157 27.23 31.46 -0.73
CA VAL A 157 26.32 31.99 -1.75
C VAL A 157 24.93 31.35 -1.69
N PHE A 158 24.79 30.02 -1.59
CA PHE A 158 23.49 29.34 -1.56
C PHE A 158 22.69 29.63 -0.28
N LYS A 159 23.39 29.88 0.85
CA LYS A 159 22.78 30.31 2.11
C LYS A 159 22.19 31.72 2.08
N MET A 160 22.52 32.53 1.06
CA MET A 160 21.98 33.87 0.91
C MET A 160 20.49 33.84 0.55
N ASN A 161 19.79 34.97 0.80
CA ASN A 161 18.41 35.12 0.36
C ASN A 161 18.32 34.90 -1.16
N LYS A 162 17.29 34.17 -1.62
CA LYS A 162 17.11 33.80 -3.03
C LYS A 162 17.11 34.98 -4.00
N TYR A 163 16.65 36.15 -3.57
CA TYR A 163 16.61 37.36 -4.39
C TYR A 163 18.00 38.00 -4.55
N ARG A 164 18.89 37.83 -3.58
CA ARG A 164 20.28 38.33 -3.60
C ARG A 164 21.29 37.27 -4.00
N GLY A 165 21.15 36.05 -3.49
CA GLY A 165 22.05 34.91 -3.77
C GLY A 165 21.73 34.19 -5.06
N GLY A 166 20.47 34.10 -5.43
CA GLY A 166 19.99 33.44 -6.64
C GLY A 166 19.69 31.94 -6.50
N PHE A 167 20.07 31.33 -5.38
CA PHE A 167 19.75 29.92 -5.14
C PHE A 167 18.26 29.76 -4.87
N HIS A 168 17.61 28.88 -5.62
CA HIS A 168 16.21 28.56 -5.44
C HIS A 168 15.92 27.09 -5.78
N GLU A 169 14.83 26.61 -5.24
CA GLU A 169 14.37 25.24 -5.40
C GLU A 169 13.04 25.18 -6.15
N GLN A 170 12.85 24.05 -6.83
CA GLN A 170 11.55 23.63 -7.34
C GLN A 170 11.19 22.31 -6.68
N ILE A 171 10.02 22.26 -6.03
CA ILE A 171 9.54 21.10 -5.29
C ILE A 171 8.71 20.22 -6.22
N TYR A 172 8.98 18.91 -6.19
CA TYR A 172 8.24 17.87 -6.90
C TYR A 172 7.77 16.84 -5.89
N ASN A 173 6.47 16.62 -5.80
CA ASN A 173 5.93 15.53 -5.00
C ASN A 173 6.03 14.24 -5.82
N GLN A 174 6.95 13.35 -5.45
CA GLN A 174 7.11 12.05 -6.08
C GLN A 174 6.41 10.96 -5.28
N ARG A 175 5.57 10.17 -5.97
CA ARG A 175 4.96 8.99 -5.37
C ARG A 175 5.99 7.88 -5.24
N LYS A 176 6.29 7.48 -4.00
CA LYS A 176 7.25 6.41 -3.69
C LYS A 176 6.55 5.22 -3.04
N LYS A 177 7.07 4.04 -3.33
CA LYS A 177 6.66 2.78 -2.73
C LYS A 177 7.83 2.24 -1.91
N PRO A 178 7.79 2.34 -0.56
CA PRO A 178 8.91 1.93 0.29
C PRO A 178 9.29 0.45 0.13
N PHE A 179 8.31 -0.41 -0.18
CA PHE A 179 8.52 -1.84 -0.42
C PHE A 179 8.80 -2.19 -1.90
N GLY A 180 9.21 -1.21 -2.71
CA GLY A 180 9.61 -1.42 -4.09
C GLY A 180 8.48 -1.93 -5.00
N SER A 181 8.66 -3.12 -5.58
CA SER A 181 7.71 -3.73 -6.52
C SER A 181 6.57 -4.52 -5.85
N LEU A 182 6.57 -4.63 -4.52
CA LEU A 182 5.60 -5.43 -3.77
C LEU A 182 4.17 -4.96 -4.05
N ALA A 183 3.30 -5.85 -4.55
CA ALA A 183 1.92 -5.58 -4.96
C ALA A 183 1.78 -4.36 -5.90
N ALA A 184 2.75 -4.14 -6.79
CA ALA A 184 2.89 -2.90 -7.56
C ALA A 184 1.69 -2.60 -8.46
N GLN A 185 1.05 -3.64 -9.04
CA GLN A 185 -0.13 -3.48 -9.90
C GLN A 185 -1.40 -3.21 -9.08
N THR A 186 -1.53 -3.88 -7.94
CA THR A 186 -2.68 -3.71 -7.04
C THR A 186 -2.67 -2.34 -6.37
N LEU A 187 -1.50 -1.90 -5.88
CA LEU A 187 -1.34 -0.52 -5.39
C LEU A 187 -1.62 0.50 -6.49
N GLY A 188 -1.14 0.24 -7.68
CA GLY A 188 -1.29 1.13 -8.81
C GLY A 188 -0.12 2.10 -8.99
N ARG A 189 -0.23 2.93 -10.03
CA ARG A 189 0.78 3.93 -10.43
C ARG A 189 0.10 5.22 -10.83
N LEU A 190 0.81 6.34 -10.70
CA LEU A 190 0.44 7.60 -11.30
C LEU A 190 1.01 7.68 -12.73
N TYR A 191 0.43 8.53 -13.58
CA TYR A 191 1.06 8.92 -14.82
C TYR A 191 2.34 9.72 -14.56
N ALA A 192 3.24 9.73 -15.51
CA ALA A 192 4.48 10.52 -15.42
C ALA A 192 4.18 12.02 -15.27
N ASP A 193 3.15 12.49 -15.99
CA ASP A 193 2.51 13.78 -15.71
C ASP A 193 1.45 13.56 -14.63
N THR A 194 1.74 14.02 -13.41
CA THR A 194 0.84 13.90 -12.27
C THR A 194 -0.48 14.65 -12.41
N ALA A 195 -0.61 15.54 -13.40
CA ALA A 195 -1.86 16.21 -13.73
C ALA A 195 -2.89 15.24 -14.34
N MET A 196 -2.41 14.16 -14.98
CA MET A 196 -3.27 13.10 -15.54
C MET A 196 -3.83 12.14 -14.47
N GLY A 197 -3.41 12.27 -13.20
CA GLY A 197 -3.90 11.47 -12.09
C GLY A 197 -3.31 10.06 -12.01
N ALA A 198 -4.11 9.11 -11.53
CA ALA A 198 -3.73 7.72 -11.35
C ALA A 198 -4.05 6.85 -12.58
N ARG A 199 -3.25 5.79 -12.80
CA ARG A 199 -3.34 4.94 -13.98
C ARG A 199 -4.09 3.63 -13.72
N ASN A 200 -3.88 3.00 -12.58
CA ASN A 200 -4.43 1.67 -12.24
C ASN A 200 -4.44 1.42 -10.73
N GLY A 201 -5.00 0.29 -10.32
CA GLY A 201 -5.00 -0.23 -8.95
C GLY A 201 -5.76 0.65 -7.95
N ILE A 202 -5.38 0.56 -6.68
CA ILE A 202 -5.95 1.35 -5.58
C ILE A 202 -5.77 2.85 -5.82
N GLU A 203 -4.61 3.26 -6.39
CA GLU A 203 -4.37 4.66 -6.77
C GLU A 203 -5.47 5.22 -7.67
N LEU A 204 -5.92 4.45 -8.68
CA LEU A 204 -6.99 4.88 -9.59
C LEU A 204 -8.36 4.77 -8.95
N ALA A 205 -8.65 3.65 -8.31
CA ALA A 205 -9.96 3.39 -7.70
C ALA A 205 -10.34 4.44 -6.64
N PHE A 206 -9.35 4.94 -5.92
CA PHE A 206 -9.52 5.88 -4.81
C PHE A 206 -8.88 7.25 -5.10
N ASP A 207 -8.66 7.60 -6.38
CA ASP A 207 -7.97 8.84 -6.76
C ASP A 207 -8.66 10.09 -6.19
N THR A 208 -9.99 10.12 -6.20
CA THR A 208 -10.78 11.24 -5.65
C THR A 208 -10.54 11.49 -4.17
N LEU A 209 -10.35 10.43 -3.37
CA LEU A 209 -10.05 10.54 -1.95
C LEU A 209 -8.58 10.87 -1.72
N LEU A 210 -7.68 10.22 -2.47
CA LEU A 210 -6.24 10.39 -2.34
C LEU A 210 -5.74 11.76 -2.77
N LYS A 211 -6.29 12.35 -3.84
CA LYS A 211 -5.76 13.60 -4.43
C LYS A 211 -6.06 14.86 -3.63
N GLY A 212 -7.08 14.84 -2.75
CA GLY A 212 -7.53 16.02 -2.03
C GLY A 212 -8.15 17.10 -2.92
N ARG A 213 -8.20 18.35 -2.44
CA ARG A 213 -8.74 19.51 -3.17
C ARG A 213 -7.71 20.62 -3.23
N ASN A 214 -7.55 21.19 -4.43
CA ASN A 214 -6.64 22.32 -4.62
C ASN A 214 -7.09 23.53 -3.82
N GLY A 215 -6.11 24.25 -3.28
CA GLY A 215 -6.30 25.59 -2.75
C GLY A 215 -6.07 26.66 -3.81
N ILE A 216 -6.45 27.88 -3.50
CA ILE A 216 -6.27 29.06 -4.33
C ILE A 216 -5.52 30.10 -3.50
N THR A 217 -4.47 30.67 -4.06
CA THR A 217 -3.73 31.78 -3.47
C THR A 217 -3.57 32.88 -4.52
N HIS A 218 -3.59 34.12 -4.09
CA HIS A 218 -3.16 35.21 -4.94
C HIS A 218 -1.91 35.88 -4.38
N ARG A 219 -1.12 36.47 -5.25
CA ARG A 219 0.11 37.15 -4.88
C ARG A 219 -0.12 38.64 -4.91
N GLN A 220 -0.19 39.27 -3.74
CA GLN A 220 -0.39 40.68 -3.57
C GLN A 220 0.88 41.38 -3.09
N LYS A 221 1.15 42.54 -3.62
CA LYS A 221 2.22 43.40 -3.13
C LYS A 221 1.71 44.27 -1.97
N VAL A 222 2.20 43.99 -0.77
CA VAL A 222 1.93 44.78 0.43
C VAL A 222 3.19 45.58 0.76
N MET A 223 3.11 46.90 0.66
CA MET A 223 4.25 47.81 0.75
C MET A 223 5.37 47.42 -0.25
N ASN A 224 6.57 47.05 0.22
CA ASN A 224 7.70 46.61 -0.62
C ASN A 224 7.92 45.08 -0.68
N LYS A 225 6.96 44.30 -0.16
CA LYS A 225 7.04 42.81 -0.15
C LYS A 225 5.86 42.23 -0.91
N TYR A 226 6.12 41.14 -1.60
CA TYR A 226 5.04 40.31 -2.16
C TYR A 226 4.65 39.24 -1.13
N LEU A 227 3.38 39.22 -0.76
CA LEU A 227 2.80 38.22 0.11
C LEU A 227 1.91 37.29 -0.74
N ASN A 228 1.95 36.00 -0.44
CA ASN A 228 0.96 35.06 -0.94
C ASN A 228 -0.18 35.03 0.06
N ILE A 229 -1.35 35.51 -0.36
CA ILE A 229 -2.57 35.49 0.45
C ILE A 229 -3.32 34.22 0.05
N VAL A 230 -3.76 33.45 1.02
CA VAL A 230 -4.50 32.21 0.81
C VAL A 230 -5.99 32.58 0.78
N ASP A 231 -6.61 32.43 -0.40
CA ASP A 231 -8.05 32.64 -0.58
C ASP A 231 -8.85 31.42 -0.19
N LEU A 232 -8.34 30.23 -0.60
CA LEU A 232 -8.87 28.93 -0.25
C LEU A 232 -7.71 28.01 0.11
N PRO A 233 -7.64 27.50 1.34
CA PRO A 233 -6.58 26.56 1.72
C PRO A 233 -6.73 25.24 0.97
N PRO A 234 -5.63 24.59 0.56
CA PRO A 234 -5.69 23.25 0.01
C PRO A 234 -6.17 22.27 1.08
N VAL A 235 -6.96 21.28 0.67
CA VAL A 235 -7.41 20.20 1.54
C VAL A 235 -6.66 18.93 1.14
N ASP A 236 -5.80 18.44 2.03
CA ASP A 236 -5.02 17.24 1.79
C ASP A 236 -5.92 16.00 1.57
N GLY A 237 -5.40 15.02 0.82
CA GLY A 237 -6.10 13.78 0.55
C GLY A 237 -6.19 12.88 1.78
N CYS A 238 -7.17 11.96 1.74
CA CYS A 238 -7.32 10.94 2.77
C CYS A 238 -6.28 9.82 2.57
N ASP A 239 -5.80 9.26 3.66
CA ASP A 239 -5.04 8.03 3.65
C ASP A 239 -5.97 6.83 3.42
N ILE A 240 -5.52 5.85 2.64
CA ILE A 240 -6.26 4.62 2.34
C ILE A 240 -5.62 3.46 3.09
N ILE A 241 -6.38 2.82 3.96
CA ILE A 241 -5.97 1.59 4.64
C ILE A 241 -6.38 0.41 3.76
N SER A 242 -5.39 -0.27 3.17
CA SER A 242 -5.62 -1.48 2.37
C SER A 242 -5.80 -2.71 3.26
N THR A 243 -6.26 -3.81 2.66
CA THR A 243 -6.35 -5.11 3.34
C THR A 243 -5.03 -5.89 3.27
N LEU A 244 -4.08 -5.44 2.44
CA LEU A 244 -2.81 -6.12 2.21
C LEU A 244 -1.95 -6.16 3.49
N ASP A 245 -1.39 -7.32 3.80
CA ASP A 245 -0.38 -7.51 4.83
C ASP A 245 0.99 -7.66 4.16
N VAL A 246 1.93 -6.77 4.50
CA VAL A 246 3.26 -6.74 3.87
C VAL A 246 4.02 -8.06 4.04
N GLY A 247 3.92 -8.69 5.21
CA GLY A 247 4.61 -9.94 5.48
C GLY A 247 3.99 -11.14 4.75
N MET A 248 2.65 -11.19 4.64
CA MET A 248 1.96 -12.23 3.87
C MET A 248 2.20 -12.05 2.38
N GLN A 249 2.25 -10.82 1.89
CA GLN A 249 2.59 -10.50 0.51
C GLN A 249 4.01 -10.98 0.16
N ASP A 250 5.00 -10.72 1.01
CA ASP A 250 6.39 -11.18 0.83
C ASP A 250 6.48 -12.72 0.84
N ILE A 251 5.76 -13.39 1.74
CA ILE A 251 5.67 -14.86 1.79
C ILE A 251 5.14 -15.43 0.47
N CYS A 252 4.03 -14.86 -0.03
CA CYS A 252 3.42 -15.31 -1.29
C CYS A 252 4.34 -15.05 -2.49
N GLU A 253 4.94 -13.85 -2.56
CA GLU A 253 5.83 -13.48 -3.65
C GLU A 253 7.06 -14.38 -3.72
N LYS A 254 7.76 -14.58 -2.61
CA LYS A 254 8.95 -15.46 -2.55
C LYS A 254 8.61 -16.90 -2.92
N ALA A 255 7.55 -17.47 -2.31
CA ALA A 255 7.16 -18.85 -2.58
C ALA A 255 6.83 -19.07 -4.06
N LEU A 256 6.15 -18.10 -4.69
CA LEU A 256 5.77 -18.15 -6.09
C LEU A 256 7.00 -17.97 -7.01
N VAL A 257 7.78 -16.90 -6.82
CA VAL A 257 8.94 -16.57 -7.68
C VAL A 257 9.98 -17.68 -7.67
N ASP A 258 10.27 -18.28 -6.52
CA ASP A 258 11.20 -19.41 -6.42
C ASP A 258 10.75 -20.57 -7.33
N LYS A 259 9.45 -20.91 -7.31
CA LYS A 259 8.91 -21.96 -8.16
C LYS A 259 8.88 -21.58 -9.65
N LEU A 260 8.55 -20.32 -9.97
CA LEU A 260 8.55 -19.85 -11.35
C LEU A 260 9.94 -19.94 -11.99
N LYS A 261 10.99 -19.61 -11.22
CA LYS A 261 12.38 -19.77 -11.65
C LYS A 261 12.76 -21.23 -11.83
N GLU A 262 12.40 -22.10 -10.86
CA GLU A 262 12.68 -23.53 -10.87
C GLU A 262 12.12 -24.21 -12.14
N ILE A 263 10.87 -23.89 -12.52
CA ILE A 263 10.19 -24.54 -13.63
C ILE A 263 10.21 -23.74 -14.93
N ASN A 264 10.91 -22.59 -14.94
CA ASN A 264 11.00 -21.66 -16.08
C ASN A 264 9.62 -21.26 -16.64
N ALA A 265 8.69 -20.89 -15.76
CA ALA A 265 7.33 -20.52 -16.13
C ALA A 265 7.24 -19.10 -16.72
N ASN A 266 6.18 -18.81 -17.47
CA ASN A 266 5.97 -17.50 -18.10
C ASN A 266 5.23 -16.54 -17.18
N VAL A 267 4.17 -17.03 -16.51
CA VAL A 267 3.28 -16.23 -15.65
C VAL A 267 3.00 -17.00 -14.38
N GLY A 268 2.93 -16.31 -13.25
CA GLY A 268 2.49 -16.85 -11.98
C GLY A 268 1.59 -15.90 -11.22
N VAL A 269 0.56 -16.46 -10.60
CA VAL A 269 -0.41 -15.75 -9.77
C VAL A 269 -0.49 -16.46 -8.43
N ALA A 270 -0.52 -15.70 -7.33
CA ALA A 270 -0.89 -16.19 -6.01
C ALA A 270 -1.80 -15.15 -5.33
N VAL A 271 -2.96 -15.58 -4.83
CA VAL A 271 -3.87 -14.71 -4.05
C VAL A 271 -4.20 -15.40 -2.74
N LEU A 272 -4.00 -14.71 -1.64
CA LEU A 272 -4.35 -15.12 -0.28
C LEU A 272 -5.47 -14.24 0.26
N MET A 273 -6.57 -14.84 0.68
CA MET A 273 -7.76 -14.13 1.14
C MET A 273 -8.22 -14.67 2.49
N GLU A 274 -8.63 -13.80 3.38
CA GLU A 274 -9.26 -14.15 4.65
C GLU A 274 -10.69 -14.63 4.43
N VAL A 275 -11.02 -15.79 5.00
CA VAL A 275 -12.27 -16.51 4.68
C VAL A 275 -13.51 -15.71 5.09
N ALA A 276 -13.54 -15.23 6.31
CA ALA A 276 -14.74 -14.60 6.88
C ALA A 276 -15.05 -13.21 6.28
N THR A 277 -14.02 -12.45 5.92
CA THR A 277 -14.15 -11.04 5.54
C THR A 277 -14.01 -10.78 4.04
N GLY A 278 -13.42 -11.72 3.29
CA GLY A 278 -13.03 -11.52 1.91
C GLY A 278 -11.81 -10.58 1.73
N GLU A 279 -11.12 -10.21 2.82
CA GLU A 279 -9.96 -9.35 2.75
C GLU A 279 -8.81 -10.04 2.01
N VAL A 280 -8.37 -9.44 0.91
CA VAL A 280 -7.19 -9.90 0.18
C VAL A 280 -5.96 -9.48 0.96
N LYS A 281 -5.30 -10.44 1.61
CA LYS A 281 -4.08 -10.21 2.42
C LYS A 281 -2.82 -10.16 1.57
N ALA A 282 -2.82 -10.90 0.45
CA ALA A 282 -1.75 -10.87 -0.54
C ALA A 282 -2.29 -11.14 -1.95
N ILE A 283 -1.71 -10.46 -2.93
CA ILE A 283 -1.98 -10.69 -4.35
C ILE A 283 -0.71 -10.46 -5.15
N VAL A 284 -0.24 -11.50 -5.80
CA VAL A 284 1.03 -11.54 -6.55
C VAL A 284 0.74 -11.86 -8.01
N ASN A 285 1.30 -11.05 -8.92
CA ASN A 285 1.14 -11.21 -10.36
C ASN A 285 2.51 -11.12 -11.02
N MET A 286 3.18 -12.25 -11.22
CA MET A 286 4.53 -12.30 -11.77
C MET A 286 4.55 -12.74 -13.21
N MET A 287 5.23 -11.97 -14.06
CA MET A 287 5.48 -12.30 -15.46
C MET A 287 6.97 -12.29 -15.74
N LYS A 288 7.44 -13.27 -16.53
CA LYS A 288 8.82 -13.36 -16.96
C LYS A 288 9.13 -12.27 -17.97
N ALA A 289 10.14 -11.44 -17.69
CA ALA A 289 10.64 -10.41 -18.59
C ALA A 289 11.75 -10.93 -19.52
N GLY A 290 12.13 -10.12 -20.49
CA GLY A 290 13.17 -10.45 -21.46
C GLY A 290 14.57 -10.65 -20.84
N ASP A 291 14.81 -10.10 -19.65
CA ASP A 291 16.03 -10.29 -18.85
C ASP A 291 16.05 -11.59 -18.04
N GLY A 292 14.97 -12.39 -18.12
CA GLY A 292 14.79 -13.64 -17.39
C GLY A 292 14.28 -13.49 -15.97
N ASN A 293 14.15 -12.26 -15.46
CA ASN A 293 13.59 -11.98 -14.14
C ASN A 293 12.05 -11.88 -14.20
N TYR A 294 11.43 -11.87 -13.01
CA TYR A 294 9.98 -11.82 -12.85
C TYR A 294 9.56 -10.49 -12.25
N TYR A 295 8.57 -9.85 -12.88
CA TYR A 295 8.04 -8.53 -12.45
C TYR A 295 6.52 -8.51 -12.52
N GLU A 296 5.89 -7.67 -11.70
CA GLU A 296 4.46 -7.37 -11.82
C GLU A 296 4.21 -6.41 -12.99
N MET A 297 3.75 -6.96 -14.12
CA MET A 297 3.44 -6.19 -15.35
C MET A 297 1.93 -5.98 -15.52
N ASN A 298 1.13 -7.00 -15.25
CA ASN A 298 -0.33 -7.01 -15.38
C ASN A 298 -1.00 -7.49 -14.10
N SER A 299 -2.31 -7.27 -13.98
CA SER A 299 -3.14 -7.75 -12.86
C SER A 299 -3.75 -9.12 -13.16
N ASN A 300 -2.92 -10.10 -13.56
CA ASN A 300 -3.36 -11.42 -14.06
C ASN A 300 -4.35 -12.12 -13.13
N ALA A 301 -4.23 -11.95 -11.82
CA ALA A 301 -5.14 -12.55 -10.84
C ALA A 301 -6.61 -12.17 -11.04
N ILE A 302 -6.87 -10.94 -11.52
CA ILE A 302 -8.21 -10.39 -11.68
C ILE A 302 -8.65 -10.30 -13.13
N SER A 303 -7.71 -10.26 -14.09
CA SER A 303 -7.99 -9.99 -15.51
C SER A 303 -7.91 -11.21 -16.42
N ASP A 304 -7.13 -12.24 -16.06
CA ASP A 304 -6.88 -13.37 -16.98
C ASP A 304 -8.11 -14.25 -17.17
N MET A 305 -8.64 -14.21 -18.36
CA MET A 305 -9.78 -15.03 -18.79
C MET A 305 -9.29 -16.39 -19.31
N LEU A 306 -8.98 -17.29 -18.38
CA LEU A 306 -8.43 -18.61 -18.69
C LEU A 306 -9.42 -19.72 -18.35
N GLU A 307 -9.25 -20.86 -19.02
CA GLU A 307 -9.97 -22.06 -18.70
C GLU A 307 -9.44 -22.66 -17.39
N PRO A 308 -10.26 -22.69 -16.32
CA PRO A 308 -9.80 -23.08 -14.97
C PRO A 308 -9.39 -24.56 -14.87
N GLY A 309 -9.77 -25.38 -15.84
CA GLY A 309 -9.52 -26.82 -15.85
C GLY A 309 -10.08 -27.52 -14.62
N SER A 310 -9.34 -28.49 -14.10
CA SER A 310 -9.84 -29.39 -13.05
C SER A 310 -10.21 -28.72 -11.71
N THR A 311 -9.88 -27.46 -11.46
CA THR A 311 -10.41 -26.74 -10.29
C THR A 311 -11.92 -26.51 -10.41
N PHE A 312 -12.45 -26.43 -11.63
CA PHE A 312 -13.87 -26.30 -11.90
C PHE A 312 -14.69 -27.55 -11.61
N LYS A 313 -14.07 -28.74 -11.60
CA LYS A 313 -14.75 -30.01 -11.29
C LYS A 313 -15.46 -30.01 -9.94
N THR A 314 -14.94 -29.22 -8.97
CA THR A 314 -15.60 -29.04 -7.67
C THR A 314 -17.00 -28.44 -7.85
N ALA A 315 -17.13 -27.38 -8.66
CA ALA A 315 -18.43 -26.78 -8.97
C ALA A 315 -19.36 -27.76 -9.69
N SER A 316 -18.83 -28.49 -10.67
CA SER A 316 -19.61 -29.50 -11.42
C SER A 316 -20.18 -30.59 -10.54
N ILE A 317 -19.36 -31.16 -9.65
CA ILE A 317 -19.80 -32.18 -8.71
C ILE A 317 -20.78 -31.61 -7.69
N MET A 318 -20.54 -30.37 -7.20
CA MET A 318 -21.48 -29.70 -6.28
C MET A 318 -22.88 -29.52 -6.91
N VAL A 319 -22.98 -29.14 -8.21
CA VAL A 319 -24.28 -29.07 -8.89
C VAL A 319 -24.99 -30.42 -8.86
N ALA A 320 -24.28 -31.50 -9.14
CA ALA A 320 -24.90 -32.84 -9.20
C ALA A 320 -25.25 -33.39 -7.81
N LEU A 321 -24.47 -33.07 -6.78
CA LEU A 321 -24.78 -33.37 -5.37
C LEU A 321 -26.01 -32.60 -4.90
N GLU A 322 -26.08 -31.30 -5.17
CA GLU A 322 -27.16 -30.40 -4.76
C GLU A 322 -28.49 -30.77 -5.43
N ASP A 323 -28.45 -31.22 -6.68
CA ASP A 323 -29.63 -31.71 -7.39
C ASP A 323 -30.00 -33.17 -7.01
N GLY A 324 -29.29 -33.79 -6.06
CA GLY A 324 -29.54 -35.18 -5.61
C GLY A 324 -29.33 -36.24 -6.71
N LYS A 325 -28.54 -35.93 -7.75
CA LYS A 325 -28.26 -36.83 -8.87
C LYS A 325 -27.20 -37.85 -8.55
N ILE A 326 -26.32 -37.53 -7.63
CA ILE A 326 -25.18 -38.36 -7.16
C ILE A 326 -25.01 -38.22 -5.66
N THR A 327 -24.28 -39.18 -5.08
CA THR A 327 -23.75 -39.12 -3.70
C THR A 327 -22.22 -39.30 -3.75
N PRO A 328 -21.48 -39.01 -2.66
CA PRO A 328 -20.04 -39.26 -2.61
C PRO A 328 -19.62 -40.69 -2.96
N ASP A 329 -20.49 -41.65 -2.69
CA ASP A 329 -20.26 -43.10 -2.90
C ASP A 329 -20.81 -43.61 -4.24
N THR A 330 -21.37 -42.72 -5.08
CA THR A 330 -21.85 -43.12 -6.43
C THR A 330 -20.69 -43.58 -7.28
N GLU A 331 -20.74 -44.85 -7.72
CA GLU A 331 -19.70 -45.46 -8.52
C GLU A 331 -19.83 -45.17 -10.00
N VAL A 332 -18.68 -44.98 -10.65
CA VAL A 332 -18.55 -44.80 -12.11
C VAL A 332 -17.43 -45.71 -12.60
N ASP A 333 -17.70 -46.46 -13.67
CA ASP A 333 -16.66 -47.19 -14.40
C ASP A 333 -15.98 -46.22 -15.40
N THR A 334 -14.75 -45.84 -15.10
CA THR A 334 -13.90 -45.02 -15.98
C THR A 334 -13.07 -45.88 -16.95
N GLY A 335 -13.20 -47.20 -16.87
CA GLY A 335 -12.50 -48.17 -17.72
C GLY A 335 -10.99 -47.96 -17.74
N ASN A 336 -10.41 -48.02 -18.92
CA ASN A 336 -8.98 -47.76 -19.15
C ASN A 336 -8.62 -46.23 -19.19
N GLY A 337 -9.50 -45.35 -18.73
CA GLY A 337 -9.26 -43.93 -18.69
C GLY A 337 -9.48 -43.22 -20.05
N ILE A 338 -10.19 -43.85 -21.00
CA ILE A 338 -10.60 -43.27 -22.27
C ILE A 338 -12.08 -43.53 -22.49
N MET A 339 -12.83 -42.44 -22.74
CA MET A 339 -14.25 -42.51 -23.09
C MET A 339 -14.53 -41.71 -24.34
N ASN A 340 -15.28 -42.26 -25.28
CA ASN A 340 -15.72 -41.53 -26.48
C ASN A 340 -16.99 -40.76 -26.15
N MET A 341 -16.92 -39.45 -26.27
CA MET A 341 -18.03 -38.52 -26.04
C MET A 341 -18.30 -37.74 -27.32
N TYR A 342 -19.37 -38.10 -28.02
CA TYR A 342 -19.81 -37.44 -29.27
C TYR A 342 -18.71 -37.35 -30.33
N GLY A 343 -17.94 -38.44 -30.54
CA GLY A 343 -16.85 -38.51 -31.52
C GLY A 343 -15.48 -37.97 -30.99
N SER A 344 -15.45 -37.34 -29.83
CA SER A 344 -14.22 -36.86 -29.21
C SER A 344 -13.80 -37.74 -28.05
N LYS A 345 -12.50 -37.98 -27.90
CA LYS A 345 -11.95 -38.85 -26.83
C LYS A 345 -11.68 -38.02 -25.57
N MET A 346 -12.47 -38.23 -24.50
CA MET A 346 -12.16 -37.77 -23.16
C MET A 346 -11.13 -38.69 -22.55
N ARG A 347 -10.08 -38.15 -21.92
CA ARG A 347 -8.97 -38.95 -21.38
C ARG A 347 -8.63 -38.54 -19.97
N ASP A 348 -8.39 -39.51 -19.11
CA ASP A 348 -7.75 -39.35 -17.82
C ASP A 348 -6.23 -39.25 -17.98
N HIS A 349 -5.54 -38.64 -17.02
CA HIS A 349 -4.09 -38.43 -17.13
C HIS A 349 -3.28 -39.74 -17.09
N ASN A 350 -3.87 -40.85 -16.55
CA ASN A 350 -3.25 -42.15 -16.44
C ASN A 350 -3.75 -43.16 -17.48
N TRP A 351 -4.43 -42.74 -18.54
CA TRP A 351 -4.99 -43.59 -19.57
C TRP A 351 -3.95 -44.57 -20.19
N HIS A 352 -2.69 -44.13 -20.28
CA HIS A 352 -1.58 -44.94 -20.77
C HIS A 352 -1.06 -45.98 -19.77
N ARG A 353 -1.59 -45.93 -18.52
CA ARG A 353 -1.26 -46.90 -17.42
C ARG A 353 -2.47 -47.74 -17.04
N GLY A 354 -3.49 -47.83 -17.88
CA GLY A 354 -4.66 -48.68 -17.70
C GLY A 354 -5.87 -48.02 -17.03
N GLY A 355 -5.83 -46.71 -16.78
CA GLY A 355 -6.99 -45.99 -16.22
C GLY A 355 -7.19 -46.27 -14.71
N TYR A 356 -8.41 -45.95 -14.24
CA TYR A 356 -8.79 -46.15 -12.84
C TYR A 356 -9.85 -47.24 -12.62
N GLY A 357 -10.45 -47.76 -13.71
CA GLY A 357 -11.56 -48.70 -13.58
C GLY A 357 -12.78 -48.11 -12.89
N LYS A 358 -13.38 -48.92 -12.01
CA LYS A 358 -14.59 -48.51 -11.26
C LYS A 358 -14.19 -47.78 -9.98
N ILE A 359 -14.61 -46.52 -9.86
CA ILE A 359 -14.29 -45.61 -8.73
C ILE A 359 -15.51 -44.79 -8.33
N ASP A 360 -15.59 -44.37 -7.06
CA ASP A 360 -16.64 -43.51 -6.53
C ASP A 360 -16.37 -42.00 -6.82
N VAL A 361 -17.37 -41.18 -6.55
CA VAL A 361 -17.30 -39.69 -6.75
C VAL A 361 -16.19 -39.08 -5.92
N THR A 362 -15.95 -39.53 -4.68
CA THR A 362 -14.86 -39.09 -3.83
C THR A 362 -13.52 -39.34 -4.53
N ARG A 363 -13.31 -40.57 -4.98
CA ARG A 363 -12.08 -40.97 -5.68
C ARG A 363 -11.92 -40.27 -7.03
N ILE A 364 -13.02 -40.03 -7.76
CA ILE A 364 -13.01 -39.21 -9.01
C ILE A 364 -12.35 -37.86 -8.78
N LEU A 365 -12.70 -37.16 -7.70
CA LEU A 365 -12.10 -35.87 -7.38
C LEU A 365 -10.69 -35.97 -6.81
N GLU A 366 -10.36 -37.00 -6.01
CA GLU A 366 -9.02 -37.27 -5.48
C GLU A 366 -7.99 -37.44 -6.60
N VAL A 367 -8.32 -38.29 -7.60
CA VAL A 367 -7.46 -38.56 -8.75
C VAL A 367 -7.72 -37.61 -9.94
N SER A 368 -8.66 -36.68 -9.78
CA SER A 368 -9.01 -35.71 -10.81
C SER A 368 -9.41 -36.34 -12.14
N SER A 369 -10.20 -37.44 -12.13
CA SER A 369 -10.65 -38.11 -13.36
C SER A 369 -11.49 -37.18 -14.23
N ASN A 370 -11.08 -37.02 -15.49
CA ASN A 370 -11.84 -36.30 -16.50
C ASN A 370 -13.05 -37.13 -16.95
N VAL A 371 -12.80 -38.42 -17.20
CA VAL A 371 -13.82 -39.39 -17.64
C VAL A 371 -14.92 -39.50 -16.60
N GLY A 372 -14.59 -39.61 -15.33
CA GLY A 372 -15.58 -39.76 -14.25
C GLY A 372 -16.51 -38.54 -14.15
N VAL A 373 -15.94 -37.32 -14.07
CA VAL A 373 -16.75 -36.09 -13.96
C VAL A 373 -17.60 -35.87 -15.22
N SER A 374 -16.97 -35.94 -16.40
CA SER A 374 -17.69 -35.66 -17.65
C SER A 374 -18.80 -36.68 -17.90
N TYR A 375 -18.59 -37.96 -17.60
CA TYR A 375 -19.62 -38.99 -17.69
C TYR A 375 -20.83 -38.68 -16.78
N LEU A 376 -20.55 -38.36 -15.51
CA LEU A 376 -21.63 -38.06 -14.55
C LEU A 376 -22.47 -36.87 -15.01
N ILE A 377 -21.82 -35.78 -15.41
CA ILE A 377 -22.54 -34.56 -15.83
C ILE A 377 -23.30 -34.80 -17.15
N ASP A 378 -22.67 -35.46 -18.11
CA ASP A 378 -23.35 -35.80 -19.35
C ASP A 378 -24.55 -36.70 -19.11
N LYS A 379 -24.39 -37.78 -18.34
CA LYS A 379 -25.46 -38.73 -18.02
C LYS A 379 -26.69 -38.05 -17.40
N HIS A 380 -26.52 -37.08 -16.55
CA HIS A 380 -27.62 -36.47 -15.78
C HIS A 380 -28.16 -35.18 -16.38
N TYR A 381 -27.41 -34.51 -17.27
CA TYR A 381 -27.78 -33.20 -17.78
C TYR A 381 -27.80 -33.08 -19.33
N LYS A 382 -27.43 -34.13 -20.10
CA LYS A 382 -27.41 -34.08 -21.58
C LYS A 382 -28.78 -33.72 -22.22
N ASP A 383 -29.86 -34.14 -21.56
CA ASP A 383 -31.24 -33.89 -22.06
C ASP A 383 -31.73 -32.48 -21.69
N ASN A 384 -31.13 -31.87 -20.66
CA ASN A 384 -31.40 -30.48 -20.24
C ASN A 384 -30.11 -29.81 -19.71
N PRO A 385 -29.18 -29.42 -20.59
CA PRO A 385 -27.92 -28.77 -20.18
C PRO A 385 -28.12 -27.44 -19.45
N GLN A 386 -29.27 -26.77 -19.72
CA GLN A 386 -29.58 -25.52 -19.02
C GLN A 386 -29.64 -25.70 -17.48
N LYS A 387 -30.15 -26.84 -17.02
CA LYS A 387 -30.22 -27.12 -15.58
C LYS A 387 -28.85 -27.17 -14.92
N PHE A 388 -27.82 -27.70 -15.62
CA PHE A 388 -26.44 -27.66 -15.14
C PHE A 388 -25.90 -26.23 -15.08
N VAL A 389 -26.11 -25.45 -16.13
CA VAL A 389 -25.71 -24.04 -16.18
C VAL A 389 -26.41 -23.21 -15.09
N ASP A 390 -27.70 -23.44 -14.86
CA ASP A 390 -28.46 -22.79 -13.79
C ASP A 390 -27.92 -23.19 -12.40
N GLY A 391 -27.46 -24.43 -12.23
CA GLY A 391 -26.76 -24.87 -11.03
C GLY A 391 -25.46 -24.08 -10.78
N LEU A 392 -24.67 -23.84 -11.82
CA LEU A 392 -23.46 -23.01 -11.74
C LEU A 392 -23.80 -21.55 -11.40
N LYS A 393 -24.89 -21.02 -11.99
CA LYS A 393 -25.38 -19.65 -11.70
C LYS A 393 -25.86 -19.49 -10.25
N ARG A 394 -26.52 -20.50 -9.67
CA ARG A 394 -26.91 -20.50 -8.25
C ARG A 394 -25.71 -20.32 -7.32
N MET A 395 -24.54 -20.83 -7.72
CA MET A 395 -23.28 -20.66 -6.98
C MET A 395 -22.56 -19.34 -7.31
N SER A 396 -23.13 -18.47 -8.16
CA SER A 396 -22.58 -17.17 -8.59
C SER A 396 -21.17 -17.23 -9.17
N ILE A 397 -20.76 -18.37 -9.77
CA ILE A 397 -19.43 -18.54 -10.34
C ILE A 397 -19.27 -17.85 -11.70
N ASP A 398 -20.38 -17.53 -12.37
CA ASP A 398 -20.48 -16.83 -13.64
C ASP A 398 -20.60 -15.30 -13.51
N GLN A 399 -20.67 -14.79 -12.28
CA GLN A 399 -20.92 -13.38 -12.01
C GLN A 399 -19.63 -12.58 -11.89
N PRO A 400 -19.59 -11.33 -12.40
CA PRO A 400 -18.54 -10.39 -12.07
C PRO A 400 -18.58 -10.06 -10.57
N LEU A 401 -17.42 -9.95 -9.95
CA LEU A 401 -17.29 -9.69 -8.51
C LEU A 401 -17.47 -8.22 -8.15
N HIS A 402 -17.41 -7.31 -9.13
CA HIS A 402 -17.44 -5.85 -8.91
C HIS A 402 -16.37 -5.41 -7.90
N LEU A 403 -15.12 -5.74 -8.21
CA LEU A 403 -13.98 -5.47 -7.34
C LEU A 403 -13.77 -3.97 -7.11
N GLN A 404 -13.24 -3.62 -5.93
CA GLN A 404 -12.89 -2.23 -5.60
C GLN A 404 -11.79 -1.63 -6.51
N ILE A 405 -11.04 -2.47 -7.23
CA ILE A 405 -9.95 -2.06 -8.14
C ILE A 405 -10.34 -2.36 -9.59
N PRO A 406 -9.93 -1.52 -10.55
CA PRO A 406 -10.27 -1.70 -11.95
C PRO A 406 -9.49 -2.82 -12.62
N GLY A 407 -10.04 -3.32 -13.75
CA GLY A 407 -9.38 -4.32 -14.58
C GLY A 407 -9.89 -5.75 -14.40
N GLU A 408 -11.03 -5.91 -13.76
CA GLU A 408 -11.68 -7.21 -13.55
C GLU A 408 -12.13 -7.83 -14.90
N GLY A 409 -11.79 -9.10 -15.11
CA GLY A 409 -12.31 -9.91 -16.19
C GLY A 409 -13.75 -10.38 -15.91
N LYS A 410 -14.58 -10.47 -16.94
CA LYS A 410 -15.95 -10.94 -16.80
C LYS A 410 -16.01 -12.45 -17.07
N PRO A 411 -16.40 -13.29 -16.10
CA PRO A 411 -16.56 -14.73 -16.33
C PRO A 411 -17.45 -15.04 -17.51
N ASN A 412 -17.07 -16.04 -18.27
CA ASN A 412 -17.83 -16.50 -19.42
C ASN A 412 -18.10 -18.01 -19.31
N ILE A 413 -19.34 -18.38 -18.97
CA ILE A 413 -19.84 -19.76 -18.93
C ILE A 413 -20.95 -19.89 -19.96
N LYS A 414 -20.67 -20.65 -21.02
CA LYS A 414 -21.59 -20.77 -22.17
C LYS A 414 -22.92 -21.41 -21.78
N GLY A 415 -24.02 -20.82 -22.23
CA GLY A 415 -25.37 -21.39 -22.12
C GLY A 415 -25.78 -22.19 -23.35
N PRO A 416 -26.74 -23.14 -23.24
CA PRO A 416 -27.19 -23.95 -24.37
C PRO A 416 -27.82 -23.18 -25.53
N LYS A 417 -28.25 -21.95 -25.29
CA LYS A 417 -28.83 -21.05 -26.31
C LYS A 417 -27.77 -20.31 -27.13
N GLU A 418 -26.49 -20.41 -26.73
CA GLU A 418 -25.40 -19.73 -27.43
C GLU A 418 -25.01 -20.48 -28.72
N ARG A 419 -24.65 -19.72 -29.77
CA ARG A 419 -24.38 -20.20 -31.14
C ARG A 419 -23.36 -21.35 -31.20
N TYR A 420 -22.42 -21.40 -30.26
CA TYR A 420 -21.30 -22.37 -30.24
C TYR A 420 -21.44 -23.44 -29.16
N PHE A 421 -22.64 -23.68 -28.63
CA PHE A 421 -22.89 -24.77 -27.70
C PHE A 421 -23.11 -26.09 -28.46
N ALA A 422 -22.07 -26.92 -28.54
CA ALA A 422 -22.10 -28.21 -29.19
C ALA A 422 -22.44 -29.34 -28.17
N LYS A 423 -22.76 -30.54 -28.67
CA LYS A 423 -22.98 -31.73 -27.81
C LYS A 423 -21.74 -32.03 -26.88
N THR A 424 -20.54 -31.71 -27.37
CA THR A 424 -19.30 -31.86 -26.61
C THR A 424 -19.11 -30.78 -25.54
N THR A 425 -19.80 -29.62 -25.63
CA THR A 425 -19.60 -28.49 -24.72
C THR A 425 -19.89 -28.87 -23.25
N LEU A 426 -21.01 -29.57 -23.02
CA LEU A 426 -21.36 -29.97 -21.63
C LEU A 426 -20.30 -30.85 -20.96
N PRO A 427 -19.84 -32.00 -21.58
CA PRO A 427 -18.77 -32.80 -21.01
C PRO A 427 -17.46 -32.02 -20.79
N TRP A 428 -17.05 -31.16 -21.72
CA TRP A 428 -15.81 -30.37 -21.61
C TRP A 428 -15.94 -29.26 -20.58
N MET A 429 -17.10 -28.58 -20.55
CA MET A 429 -17.40 -27.57 -19.52
C MET A 429 -17.32 -28.16 -18.11
N SER A 430 -17.81 -29.38 -17.91
CA SER A 430 -17.79 -30.02 -16.60
C SER A 430 -16.41 -30.22 -16.02
N ILE A 431 -15.38 -30.25 -16.86
CA ILE A 431 -13.97 -30.35 -16.44
C ILE A 431 -13.20 -29.03 -16.56
N GLY A 432 -13.93 -27.91 -16.83
CA GLY A 432 -13.40 -26.55 -16.85
C GLY A 432 -12.74 -26.12 -18.15
N TYR A 433 -13.11 -26.76 -19.27
CA TYR A 433 -12.83 -26.28 -20.62
C TYR A 433 -14.06 -25.56 -21.18
N GLU A 434 -13.88 -24.78 -22.24
CA GLU A 434 -14.95 -23.97 -22.83
C GLU A 434 -15.63 -22.97 -21.86
N THR A 435 -15.00 -22.73 -20.72
CA THR A 435 -15.35 -21.72 -19.73
C THR A 435 -14.16 -20.81 -19.52
N GLN A 436 -14.39 -19.52 -19.26
CA GLN A 436 -13.32 -18.57 -18.98
C GLN A 436 -13.64 -17.85 -17.67
N VAL A 437 -12.80 -18.04 -16.66
CA VAL A 437 -13.02 -17.52 -15.31
C VAL A 437 -11.71 -16.99 -14.73
N PRO A 438 -11.66 -15.73 -14.28
CA PRO A 438 -10.46 -15.20 -13.63
C PRO A 438 -10.06 -16.00 -12.38
N PRO A 439 -8.76 -16.09 -12.06
CA PRO A 439 -8.29 -16.80 -10.86
C PRO A 439 -8.98 -16.36 -9.57
N ILE A 440 -9.24 -15.07 -9.41
CA ILE A 440 -9.90 -14.54 -8.21
C ILE A 440 -11.34 -15.01 -8.06
N ASN A 441 -12.08 -15.24 -9.16
CA ASN A 441 -13.44 -15.79 -9.12
C ASN A 441 -13.44 -17.24 -8.64
N ILE A 442 -12.47 -18.06 -9.13
CA ILE A 442 -12.27 -19.42 -8.64
C ILE A 442 -11.93 -19.41 -7.15
N LEU A 443 -11.03 -18.52 -6.71
CA LEU A 443 -10.73 -18.34 -5.29
C LEU A 443 -11.97 -17.97 -4.48
N THR A 444 -12.78 -17.02 -4.96
CA THR A 444 -14.00 -16.56 -4.27
C THR A 444 -15.01 -17.69 -4.10
N PHE A 445 -15.13 -18.57 -5.09
CA PHE A 445 -15.95 -19.77 -5.00
C PHE A 445 -15.43 -20.75 -3.93
N TYR A 446 -14.12 -21.05 -3.91
CA TYR A 446 -13.53 -21.91 -2.85
C TYR A 446 -13.59 -21.25 -1.47
N ASN A 447 -13.47 -19.92 -1.42
CA ASN A 447 -13.67 -19.17 -0.19
C ASN A 447 -15.09 -19.33 0.35
N ALA A 448 -16.10 -19.32 -0.51
CA ALA A 448 -17.49 -19.55 -0.08
C ALA A 448 -17.69 -20.97 0.49
N ILE A 449 -17.05 -21.99 -0.10
CA ILE A 449 -17.05 -23.35 0.48
C ILE A 449 -16.42 -23.32 1.88
N ALA A 450 -15.29 -22.63 2.05
CA ALA A 450 -14.62 -22.45 3.32
C ALA A 450 -15.46 -21.66 4.33
N ASN A 451 -16.24 -20.68 3.86
CA ASN A 451 -17.05 -19.75 4.66
C ASN A 451 -18.51 -20.21 4.84
N ASN A 452 -18.71 -21.47 5.11
CA ASN A 452 -20.03 -22.07 5.37
C ASN A 452 -21.09 -21.80 4.27
N GLY A 453 -20.64 -21.75 3.03
CA GLY A 453 -21.49 -21.49 1.87
C GLY A 453 -21.79 -20.01 1.59
N VAL A 454 -21.28 -19.09 2.42
CA VAL A 454 -21.47 -17.65 2.24
C VAL A 454 -20.37 -17.10 1.34
N MET A 455 -20.74 -16.59 0.16
CA MET A 455 -19.82 -15.95 -0.76
C MET A 455 -19.69 -14.47 -0.44
N VAL A 456 -18.49 -14.05 -0.06
CA VAL A 456 -18.15 -12.65 0.23
C VAL A 456 -17.31 -12.06 -0.90
N ARG A 457 -17.47 -10.75 -1.13
CA ARG A 457 -16.71 -10.03 -2.15
C ARG A 457 -15.25 -9.87 -1.74
N PRO A 458 -14.28 -10.17 -2.62
CA PRO A 458 -12.88 -9.85 -2.37
C PRO A 458 -12.68 -8.37 -2.12
N LYS A 459 -12.07 -8.02 -1.00
CA LYS A 459 -11.91 -6.65 -0.50
C LYS A 459 -10.44 -6.26 -0.48
N PHE A 460 -10.12 -5.08 -1.04
CA PHE A 460 -8.75 -4.54 -1.13
C PHE A 460 -8.50 -3.35 -0.22
N VAL A 461 -9.55 -2.67 0.20
CA VAL A 461 -9.49 -1.48 1.06
C VAL A 461 -10.45 -1.63 2.23
N LYS A 462 -9.96 -1.33 3.43
CA LYS A 462 -10.73 -1.35 4.69
C LYS A 462 -11.42 -0.02 4.95
N ALA A 463 -10.62 1.07 4.86
CA ALA A 463 -11.08 2.39 5.26
C ALA A 463 -10.32 3.50 4.54
N ALA A 464 -10.94 4.67 4.47
CA ALA A 464 -10.29 5.94 4.20
C ALA A 464 -10.22 6.74 5.50
N VAL A 465 -9.04 7.26 5.83
CA VAL A 465 -8.75 7.96 7.09
C VAL A 465 -8.21 9.35 6.77
N LYS A 466 -8.61 10.35 7.54
CA LYS A 466 -8.08 11.71 7.46
C LYS A 466 -7.76 12.21 8.86
N ASP A 467 -6.55 12.71 9.04
CA ASP A 467 -6.07 13.26 10.32
C ASP A 467 -6.25 12.29 11.51
N GLY A 468 -6.16 10.96 11.23
CA GLY A 468 -6.35 9.91 12.21
C GLY A 468 -7.80 9.46 12.41
N GLU A 469 -8.78 10.14 11.84
CA GLU A 469 -10.20 9.78 11.92
C GLU A 469 -10.67 9.00 10.69
N VAL A 470 -11.51 8.00 10.90
CA VAL A 470 -12.10 7.21 9.82
C VAL A 470 -13.21 8.02 9.13
N VAL A 471 -12.96 8.40 7.88
CA VAL A 471 -13.93 9.15 7.05
C VAL A 471 -14.90 8.21 6.36
N LYS A 472 -14.43 7.03 5.95
CA LYS A 472 -15.26 6.02 5.28
C LYS A 472 -14.74 4.63 5.55
N GLU A 473 -15.61 3.74 6.00
CA GLU A 473 -15.34 2.31 6.10
C GLU A 473 -15.93 1.54 4.92
N TYR A 474 -15.28 0.42 4.59
CA TYR A 474 -15.74 -0.51 3.57
C TYR A 474 -16.01 -1.86 4.25
N PRO A 475 -17.27 -2.15 4.61
CA PRO A 475 -17.63 -3.40 5.28
C PRO A 475 -17.47 -4.61 4.37
N THR A 476 -17.55 -5.81 4.94
CA THR A 476 -17.64 -7.05 4.18
C THR A 476 -18.98 -7.11 3.44
N GLU A 477 -18.93 -7.35 2.14
CA GLU A 477 -20.14 -7.45 1.30
C GLU A 477 -20.39 -8.91 0.93
N VAL A 478 -21.61 -9.37 1.17
CA VAL A 478 -22.06 -10.72 0.80
C VAL A 478 -22.61 -10.69 -0.62
N ILE A 479 -22.01 -11.48 -1.53
CA ILE A 479 -22.46 -11.65 -2.92
C ILE A 479 -23.60 -12.67 -2.97
N ASN A 480 -23.40 -13.81 -2.29
CA ASN A 480 -24.38 -14.89 -2.25
C ASN A 480 -24.44 -15.45 -0.82
N PRO A 481 -25.58 -15.36 -0.13
CA PRO A 481 -25.69 -15.80 1.25
C PRO A 481 -25.61 -17.33 1.40
N LYS A 482 -25.87 -18.10 0.34
CA LYS A 482 -25.86 -19.56 0.39
C LYS A 482 -25.67 -20.17 -1.00
N ILE A 483 -24.45 -20.62 -1.33
CA ILE A 483 -24.13 -21.21 -2.64
C ILE A 483 -24.69 -22.64 -2.82
N CYS A 484 -24.94 -23.35 -1.73
CA CYS A 484 -25.50 -24.71 -1.73
C CYS A 484 -26.13 -25.04 -0.36
N SER A 485 -26.81 -26.17 -0.25
CA SER A 485 -27.30 -26.71 1.02
C SER A 485 -26.16 -27.13 1.97
N ASP A 486 -26.45 -27.18 3.27
CA ASP A 486 -25.45 -27.57 4.28
C ASP A 486 -25.04 -29.05 4.10
N HIS A 487 -25.94 -29.87 3.56
CA HIS A 487 -25.65 -31.26 3.21
C HIS A 487 -24.59 -31.36 2.09
N THR A 488 -24.82 -30.66 0.98
CA THR A 488 -23.83 -30.59 -0.13
C THR A 488 -22.53 -30.01 0.34
N LEU A 489 -22.57 -28.96 1.18
CA LEU A 489 -21.38 -28.31 1.71
C LEU A 489 -20.53 -29.26 2.54
N THR A 490 -21.15 -30.04 3.42
CA THR A 490 -20.47 -31.03 4.26
C THR A 490 -19.79 -32.10 3.41
N GLN A 491 -20.49 -32.62 2.41
CA GLN A 491 -19.96 -33.63 1.50
C GLN A 491 -18.74 -33.10 0.71
N ILE A 492 -18.85 -31.92 0.12
CA ILE A 492 -17.77 -31.39 -0.71
C ILE A 492 -16.54 -31.00 0.10
N ARG A 493 -16.70 -30.51 1.33
CA ARG A 493 -15.58 -30.21 2.23
C ARG A 493 -14.79 -31.48 2.58
N GLU A 494 -15.48 -32.57 2.88
CA GLU A 494 -14.82 -33.84 3.16
C GLU A 494 -14.08 -34.38 1.93
N ILE A 495 -14.71 -34.29 0.76
CA ILE A 495 -14.06 -34.70 -0.50
C ILE A 495 -12.81 -33.85 -0.75
N LEU A 496 -12.87 -32.50 -0.62
CA LEU A 496 -11.73 -31.63 -0.83
C LEU A 496 -10.59 -31.86 0.18
N ARG A 497 -10.91 -32.28 1.41
CA ARG A 497 -9.92 -32.69 2.39
C ARG A 497 -9.21 -33.97 1.95
N LYS A 498 -9.96 -34.96 1.45
CA LYS A 498 -9.41 -36.23 0.93
C LYS A 498 -8.57 -36.04 -0.34
N VAL A 499 -8.92 -35.07 -1.21
CA VAL A 499 -8.10 -34.71 -2.37
C VAL A 499 -6.66 -34.35 -1.97
N VAL A 500 -6.49 -33.66 -0.83
CA VAL A 500 -5.16 -33.30 -0.31
C VAL A 500 -4.52 -34.43 0.47
N SER A 501 -5.26 -35.09 1.36
CA SER A 501 -4.68 -36.17 2.23
C SER A 501 -4.37 -37.44 1.49
N GLN A 502 -5.19 -37.87 0.51
CA GLN A 502 -5.13 -39.14 -0.19
C GLN A 502 -4.88 -39.01 -1.71
N GLY A 503 -5.25 -37.84 -2.30
CA GLY A 503 -5.25 -37.62 -3.73
C GLY A 503 -3.96 -37.04 -4.31
N LEU A 504 -4.10 -36.43 -5.49
CA LEU A 504 -3.02 -35.82 -6.26
C LEU A 504 -2.50 -34.48 -5.66
N ALA A 505 -3.17 -33.97 -4.65
CA ALA A 505 -2.84 -32.69 -4.05
C ALA A 505 -1.97 -32.81 -2.78
N LYS A 506 -1.44 -33.99 -2.44
CA LYS A 506 -0.54 -34.21 -1.30
C LYS A 506 0.56 -33.12 -1.13
N PRO A 507 1.19 -32.62 -2.21
CA PRO A 507 2.21 -31.57 -2.08
C PRO A 507 1.70 -30.23 -1.54
N ALA A 508 0.38 -30.01 -1.50
CA ALA A 508 -0.23 -28.83 -0.89
C ALA A 508 -0.53 -29.00 0.62
N GLY A 509 -0.44 -30.22 1.13
CA GLY A 509 -0.71 -30.54 2.53
C GLY A 509 0.40 -30.07 3.47
N SER A 510 0.06 -29.99 4.76
CA SER A 510 0.99 -29.72 5.85
C SER A 510 0.95 -30.86 6.88
N LYS A 511 2.02 -30.98 7.66
CA LYS A 511 2.08 -31.92 8.81
C LYS A 511 1.46 -31.31 10.08
N GLN A 512 1.24 -29.99 10.09
CA GLN A 512 0.80 -29.25 11.29
C GLN A 512 -0.71 -29.00 11.31
N PHE A 513 -1.34 -28.96 10.15
CA PHE A 513 -2.79 -28.70 9.99
C PHE A 513 -3.28 -29.34 8.69
N SER A 514 -4.57 -29.61 8.62
CA SER A 514 -5.18 -30.13 7.40
C SER A 514 -5.49 -29.02 6.40
N VAL A 515 -5.42 -29.39 5.12
CA VAL A 515 -5.68 -28.51 3.98
C VAL A 515 -6.76 -29.16 3.13
N SER A 516 -7.68 -28.34 2.63
CA SER A 516 -8.71 -28.72 1.65
C SER A 516 -8.49 -27.97 0.35
N GLY A 517 -8.64 -28.64 -0.78
CA GLY A 517 -8.49 -27.98 -2.08
C GLY A 517 -8.45 -28.91 -3.27
N LYS A 518 -8.24 -28.33 -4.44
CA LYS A 518 -8.24 -29.05 -5.72
C LYS A 518 -7.12 -28.57 -6.63
N THR A 519 -6.46 -29.52 -7.29
CA THR A 519 -5.48 -29.28 -8.35
C THR A 519 -6.15 -29.01 -9.68
N GLY A 520 -5.54 -28.14 -10.50
CA GLY A 520 -5.88 -27.93 -11.89
C GLY A 520 -4.69 -28.17 -12.80
N THR A 521 -4.95 -28.74 -13.96
CA THR A 521 -3.99 -28.81 -15.07
C THR A 521 -4.80 -28.74 -16.36
N ALA A 522 -4.66 -27.63 -17.10
CA ALA A 522 -5.34 -27.40 -18.35
C ALA A 522 -4.35 -26.99 -19.45
N GLN A 523 -4.66 -27.30 -20.68
CA GLN A 523 -3.95 -26.75 -21.83
C GLN A 523 -4.49 -25.35 -22.08
N ILE A 524 -3.62 -24.39 -22.38
CA ILE A 524 -4.02 -23.01 -22.70
C ILE A 524 -4.25 -22.94 -24.21
N SER A 525 -5.46 -22.52 -24.60
CA SER A 525 -5.79 -22.26 -26.00
C SER A 525 -5.00 -21.07 -26.53
N GLN A 526 -4.48 -21.18 -27.75
CA GLN A 526 -3.73 -20.12 -28.42
C GLN A 526 -4.64 -19.33 -29.40
N GLY A 527 -5.79 -18.91 -28.93
CA GLY A 527 -6.76 -18.17 -29.71
C GLY A 527 -7.26 -18.96 -30.94
N ALA A 528 -7.21 -18.37 -32.13
CA ALA A 528 -7.67 -19.00 -33.39
C ALA A 528 -6.94 -20.31 -33.75
N ALA A 529 -5.73 -20.50 -33.27
CA ALA A 529 -4.94 -21.72 -33.46
C ALA A 529 -5.34 -22.90 -32.56
N GLY A 530 -6.17 -22.64 -31.53
CA GLY A 530 -6.67 -23.63 -30.58
C GLY A 530 -5.56 -24.30 -29.80
N TYR A 531 -5.67 -25.64 -29.56
CA TYR A 531 -4.71 -26.43 -28.76
C TYR A 531 -3.66 -27.15 -29.63
N LYS A 532 -3.69 -27.01 -30.98
CA LYS A 532 -2.91 -27.84 -31.90
C LYS A 532 -1.67 -27.19 -32.44
N SER A 533 -1.39 -25.92 -32.14
CA SER A 533 -0.26 -25.19 -32.74
C SER A 533 0.98 -25.17 -31.82
N GLY A 534 2.10 -25.69 -32.27
CA GLY A 534 3.43 -25.45 -31.76
C GLY A 534 3.65 -25.93 -30.30
N ARG A 535 4.26 -25.07 -29.48
CA ARG A 535 4.50 -25.34 -28.07
C ARG A 535 3.21 -25.19 -27.25
N VAL A 536 2.70 -26.30 -26.73
CA VAL A 536 1.55 -26.27 -25.83
C VAL A 536 1.94 -25.62 -24.51
N ASN A 537 1.19 -24.58 -24.11
CA ASN A 537 1.29 -24.00 -22.78
C ASN A 537 0.26 -24.65 -21.84
N TYR A 538 0.65 -24.81 -20.59
CA TYR A 538 -0.20 -25.41 -19.57
C TYR A 538 -0.47 -24.40 -18.46
N LEU A 539 -1.72 -24.35 -18.03
CA LEU A 539 -2.14 -23.73 -16.77
C LEU A 539 -2.13 -24.80 -15.69
N VAL A 540 -1.19 -24.72 -14.74
CA VAL A 540 -1.17 -25.55 -13.56
C VAL A 540 -1.62 -24.73 -12.37
N SER A 541 -2.61 -25.22 -11.61
CA SER A 541 -3.21 -24.46 -10.53
C SER A 541 -3.50 -25.32 -9.30
N PHE A 542 -3.60 -24.69 -8.17
CA PHE A 542 -4.19 -25.23 -6.96
C PHE A 542 -5.01 -24.15 -6.27
N CYS A 543 -6.25 -24.48 -5.91
CA CYS A 543 -7.12 -23.61 -5.13
C CYS A 543 -7.64 -24.36 -3.92
N GLY A 544 -7.58 -23.73 -2.75
CA GLY A 544 -7.99 -24.35 -1.51
C GLY A 544 -8.00 -23.42 -0.32
N TYR A 545 -8.16 -23.99 0.87
CA TYR A 545 -8.23 -23.26 2.13
C TYR A 545 -7.60 -24.04 3.29
N PHE A 546 -7.24 -23.30 4.32
CA PHE A 546 -6.58 -23.86 5.51
C PHE A 546 -6.86 -23.03 6.77
N PRO A 547 -6.84 -23.63 7.98
CA PRO A 547 -6.99 -25.07 8.23
C PRO A 547 -8.34 -25.61 7.71
N SER A 548 -8.45 -26.93 7.41
CA SER A 548 -9.71 -27.50 6.87
C SER A 548 -10.87 -27.43 7.84
N GLU A 549 -10.60 -27.67 9.12
CA GLU A 549 -11.61 -27.78 10.18
C GLU A 549 -12.17 -26.41 10.59
N ALA A 550 -11.30 -25.40 10.66
CA ALA A 550 -11.65 -24.00 10.98
C ALA A 550 -10.99 -23.07 9.96
N PRO A 551 -11.55 -22.96 8.75
CA PRO A 551 -10.93 -22.23 7.67
C PRO A 551 -10.72 -20.74 8.00
N LYS A 552 -9.45 -20.32 7.99
CA LYS A 552 -9.06 -18.92 8.24
C LYS A 552 -8.65 -18.21 6.96
N TYR A 553 -7.92 -18.92 6.08
CA TYR A 553 -7.48 -18.40 4.80
C TYR A 553 -7.83 -19.31 3.64
N SER A 554 -8.19 -18.72 2.52
CA SER A 554 -8.26 -19.35 1.22
C SER A 554 -7.13 -18.82 0.32
N CYS A 555 -6.60 -19.68 -0.56
CA CYS A 555 -5.52 -19.28 -1.45
C CYS A 555 -5.66 -19.97 -2.81
N ILE A 556 -5.34 -19.26 -3.88
CA ILE A 556 -5.16 -19.81 -5.22
C ILE A 556 -3.73 -19.55 -5.68
N VAL A 557 -3.12 -20.56 -6.26
CA VAL A 557 -1.86 -20.46 -7.01
C VAL A 557 -2.13 -20.94 -8.43
N SER A 558 -1.76 -20.13 -9.41
CA SER A 558 -1.97 -20.40 -10.83
C SER A 558 -0.72 -20.05 -11.62
N ILE A 559 -0.19 -20.99 -12.39
CA ILE A 559 1.08 -20.85 -13.10
C ILE A 559 0.92 -21.27 -14.56
N GLN A 560 1.32 -20.41 -15.47
CA GLN A 560 1.37 -20.69 -16.91
C GLN A 560 2.81 -21.07 -17.29
N LYS A 561 2.98 -22.29 -17.77
CA LYS A 561 4.30 -22.80 -18.16
C LYS A 561 4.27 -23.45 -19.55
N PRO A 562 5.35 -23.32 -20.34
CA PRO A 562 5.48 -24.03 -21.58
C PRO A 562 5.84 -25.50 -21.39
N GLY A 563 5.20 -26.37 -22.19
CA GLY A 563 5.56 -27.79 -22.32
C GLY A 563 5.32 -28.66 -21.08
N LEU A 564 5.64 -29.93 -21.22
CA LEU A 564 5.61 -30.94 -20.16
C LEU A 564 6.96 -31.02 -19.43
N PRO A 565 7.03 -31.57 -18.19
CA PRO A 565 5.90 -32.03 -17.40
C PRO A 565 5.05 -30.89 -16.83
N ALA A 566 3.73 -31.12 -16.66
CA ALA A 566 2.79 -30.16 -16.08
C ALA A 566 1.96 -30.86 -15.00
N SER A 567 2.06 -30.40 -13.76
CA SER A 567 1.37 -30.96 -12.60
C SER A 567 0.90 -29.88 -11.66
N GLY A 568 -0.42 -29.74 -11.51
CA GLY A 568 -1.02 -28.79 -10.57
C GLY A 568 -0.57 -29.08 -9.12
N GLY A 569 -0.49 -30.33 -8.70
CA GLY A 569 -0.07 -30.70 -7.34
C GLY A 569 1.41 -30.40 -7.06
N LEU A 570 2.32 -30.85 -7.93
CA LEU A 570 3.76 -30.69 -7.73
C LEU A 570 4.25 -29.23 -7.93
N MET A 571 3.58 -28.45 -8.75
CA MET A 571 3.98 -27.07 -9.06
C MET A 571 3.18 -26.05 -8.21
N ALA A 572 1.91 -25.88 -8.50
CA ALA A 572 1.08 -24.92 -7.79
C ALA A 572 0.75 -25.36 -6.35
N GLY A 573 0.47 -26.67 -6.13
CA GLY A 573 0.20 -27.21 -4.81
C GLY A 573 1.38 -27.06 -3.85
N SER A 574 2.61 -27.29 -4.30
CA SER A 574 3.81 -27.10 -3.46
C SER A 574 4.04 -25.64 -3.07
N VAL A 575 3.69 -24.68 -3.94
CA VAL A 575 3.73 -23.24 -3.60
C VAL A 575 2.66 -22.92 -2.56
N PHE A 576 1.44 -23.40 -2.76
CA PHE A 576 0.36 -23.26 -1.79
C PHE A 576 0.76 -23.80 -0.42
N GLY A 577 1.31 -25.02 -0.33
CA GLY A 577 1.77 -25.60 0.93
C GLY A 577 2.79 -24.73 1.65
N LYS A 578 3.80 -24.22 0.92
CA LYS A 578 4.80 -23.29 1.48
C LYS A 578 4.17 -21.99 1.98
N ILE A 579 3.19 -21.44 1.25
CA ILE A 579 2.45 -20.23 1.67
C ILE A 579 1.66 -20.56 2.95
N ALA A 580 0.88 -21.64 2.93
CA ALA A 580 0.03 -22.03 4.04
C ALA A 580 0.82 -22.25 5.34
N GLU A 581 1.94 -22.98 5.28
CA GLU A 581 2.80 -23.23 6.45
C GLU A 581 3.39 -21.94 7.02
N ARG A 582 3.89 -21.05 6.17
CA ARG A 582 4.50 -19.79 6.63
C ARG A 582 3.46 -18.81 7.18
N VAL A 583 2.29 -18.73 6.54
CA VAL A 583 1.19 -17.88 7.01
C VAL A 583 0.64 -18.42 8.33
N TYR A 584 0.44 -19.73 8.45
CA TYR A 584 0.00 -20.35 9.69
C TYR A 584 0.98 -20.13 10.84
N ALA A 585 2.28 -20.29 10.58
CA ALA A 585 3.32 -20.03 11.57
C ALA A 585 3.39 -18.55 11.99
N LYS A 586 3.10 -17.62 11.08
CA LYS A 586 3.00 -16.18 11.38
C LYS A 586 1.82 -15.90 12.32
N ASP A 587 0.66 -16.46 12.03
CA ASP A 587 -0.55 -16.28 12.84
C ASP A 587 -0.40 -16.89 14.23
N LEU A 588 0.13 -18.09 14.36
CA LEU A 588 0.43 -18.72 15.65
C LEU A 588 1.32 -17.83 16.54
N ARG A 589 2.31 -17.15 15.95
CA ARG A 589 3.15 -16.20 16.70
C ARG A 589 2.36 -15.02 17.23
N PHE A 590 1.35 -14.55 16.51
CA PHE A 590 0.48 -13.49 16.99
C PHE A 590 -0.51 -13.98 18.05
N ASP A 591 -1.09 -15.18 17.85
CA ASP A 591 -2.00 -15.79 18.83
C ASP A 591 -1.28 -16.12 20.15
N ILE A 592 -0.03 -16.59 20.08
CA ILE A 592 0.81 -16.81 21.27
C ILE A 592 1.13 -15.47 21.94
N ARG A 593 1.43 -14.41 21.22
CA ARG A 593 1.67 -13.09 21.81
C ARG A 593 0.39 -12.54 22.45
N SER A 594 -0.76 -12.59 21.78
CA SER A 594 -2.05 -12.17 22.34
C SER A 594 -2.49 -13.06 23.51
N ALA A 595 -2.24 -14.36 23.47
CA ALA A 595 -2.50 -15.27 24.58
C ALA A 595 -1.55 -15.05 25.78
N ILE A 596 -0.28 -14.74 25.53
CA ILE A 596 0.67 -14.36 26.57
C ILE A 596 0.27 -13.00 27.17
N ASP A 597 -0.13 -12.03 26.35
CA ASP A 597 -0.60 -10.73 26.79
C ASP A 597 -1.92 -10.82 27.58
N SER A 598 -2.75 -11.84 27.35
CA SER A 598 -3.99 -12.07 28.09
C SER A 598 -3.81 -12.88 29.38
N THR A 599 -2.70 -13.61 29.54
CA THR A 599 -2.48 -14.51 30.70
C THR A 599 -1.43 -14.02 31.69
N THR A 600 -0.57 -13.08 31.31
CA THR A 600 0.39 -12.46 32.22
C THR A 600 0.20 -10.93 32.17
N ASN A 601 -0.44 -10.38 33.20
CA ASN A 601 -0.38 -8.94 33.48
C ASN A 601 1.08 -8.57 33.85
N VAL A 602 1.95 -8.52 32.82
CA VAL A 602 3.31 -7.99 33.02
C VAL A 602 3.19 -6.49 33.13
N ILE A 603 3.24 -6.00 34.34
CA ILE A 603 3.25 -4.56 34.59
C ILE A 603 4.52 -3.97 33.97
N PRO A 604 4.39 -3.05 32.96
CA PRO A 604 5.57 -2.52 32.28
C PRO A 604 6.40 -1.63 33.24
N PRO A 605 7.73 -1.62 33.08
CA PRO A 605 8.57 -0.68 33.80
C PRO A 605 8.33 0.74 33.28
N VAL A 606 7.75 1.60 34.09
CA VAL A 606 7.45 3.00 33.77
C VAL A 606 8.65 3.88 34.13
N LYS A 607 8.84 5.00 33.44
CA LYS A 607 9.87 5.97 33.75
C LYS A 607 9.45 6.79 34.97
N ALA A 608 10.41 7.13 35.86
CA ALA A 608 10.24 8.15 36.82
C ALA A 608 10.04 9.53 36.15
N GLY A 609 9.32 10.44 36.77
CA GLY A 609 9.00 11.73 36.17
C GLY A 609 7.90 12.47 36.92
N GLU A 610 7.06 13.20 36.22
CA GLU A 610 5.87 13.86 36.75
C GLU A 610 4.75 12.85 37.01
N MET A 611 4.28 12.75 38.23
CA MET A 611 3.38 11.67 38.68
C MET A 611 1.92 11.82 38.17
N ASN A 612 1.44 13.05 38.01
CA ASN A 612 0.08 13.27 37.52
C ASN A 612 -0.04 12.92 36.03
N GLU A 613 0.98 13.27 35.21
CA GLU A 613 1.04 12.89 33.79
C GLU A 613 1.18 11.36 33.64
N ALA A 614 2.07 10.75 34.46
CA ALA A 614 2.21 9.29 34.47
C ALA A 614 0.90 8.59 34.84
N LEU A 615 0.16 9.12 35.81
CA LEU A 615 -1.13 8.60 36.23
C LEU A 615 -2.17 8.69 35.09
N LEU A 616 -2.23 9.83 34.41
CA LEU A 616 -3.16 10.04 33.30
C LEU A 616 -2.92 9.03 32.17
N VAL A 617 -1.67 8.87 31.77
CA VAL A 617 -1.28 7.91 30.72
C VAL A 617 -1.56 6.46 31.14
N LEU A 618 -1.24 6.09 32.37
CA LEU A 618 -1.47 4.72 32.87
C LEU A 618 -2.97 4.39 32.97
N ASN A 619 -3.80 5.36 33.36
CA ASN A 619 -5.24 5.19 33.37
C ASN A 619 -5.82 5.03 31.96
N ASP A 620 -5.38 5.83 30.99
CA ASP A 620 -5.80 5.71 29.60
C ASP A 620 -5.41 4.34 28.99
N LEU A 621 -4.23 3.84 29.36
CA LEU A 621 -3.75 2.51 28.97
C LEU A 621 -4.38 1.37 29.79
N LYS A 622 -5.28 1.68 30.75
CA LYS A 622 -5.92 0.72 31.67
C LYS A 622 -4.93 -0.14 32.46
N VAL A 623 -3.74 0.42 32.76
CA VAL A 623 -2.73 -0.23 33.59
C VAL A 623 -3.09 0.03 35.07
N PRO A 624 -3.19 -1.00 35.91
CA PRO A 624 -3.48 -0.81 37.33
C PRO A 624 -2.42 0.04 38.01
N VAL A 625 -2.85 1.05 38.78
CA VAL A 625 -1.95 1.99 39.47
C VAL A 625 -2.24 1.99 40.97
N GLN A 626 -1.18 1.87 41.77
CA GLN A 626 -1.22 2.07 43.21
C GLN A 626 -0.54 3.39 43.58
N LYS A 627 -1.30 4.34 44.09
CA LYS A 627 -0.78 5.66 44.51
C LYS A 627 -0.23 5.59 45.92
N GLN A 628 1.04 5.97 46.10
CA GLN A 628 1.69 6.16 47.36
C GLN A 628 2.14 7.61 47.54
N PHE A 629 1.28 8.57 47.19
CA PHE A 629 1.46 9.99 47.42
C PHE A 629 0.16 10.63 47.86
N ALA A 630 0.26 11.57 48.78
CA ALA A 630 -0.90 12.35 49.23
C ALA A 630 -1.32 13.30 48.12
N GLY A 631 -2.44 13.01 47.47
CA GLY A 631 -3.00 13.84 46.42
C GLY A 631 -3.39 15.22 46.92
N GLN A 632 -2.49 16.15 46.88
CA GLN A 632 -2.74 17.56 47.20
C GLN A 632 -2.20 18.46 46.09
N LYS A 633 -3.08 19.21 45.51
CA LYS A 633 -3.08 20.58 44.93
C LYS A 633 -1.78 21.25 44.47
N LYS A 634 -0.65 20.55 44.30
CA LYS A 634 0.55 21.10 43.67
C LYS A 634 0.45 20.88 42.15
N LYS A 635 0.83 21.88 41.39
CA LYS A 635 0.74 21.94 39.91
C LYS A 635 1.65 20.90 39.24
N GLU A 636 2.72 20.45 39.93
CA GLU A 636 3.69 19.44 39.46
C GLU A 636 4.11 18.56 40.63
N GLN A 637 4.03 17.24 40.51
CA GLN A 637 4.46 16.25 41.51
C GLN A 637 5.49 15.31 40.87
N TRP A 638 6.72 15.43 41.33
CA TRP A 638 7.83 14.61 40.83
C TRP A 638 8.02 13.38 41.72
N GLY A 639 8.34 12.24 41.10
CA GLY A 639 8.48 11.01 41.86
C GLY A 639 9.10 9.85 41.08
N HIS A 640 9.10 8.70 41.75
CA HIS A 640 9.59 7.43 41.21
C HIS A 640 8.46 6.47 40.95
N THR A 641 8.72 5.55 40.03
CA THR A 641 7.79 4.48 39.66
C THR A 641 8.42 3.13 39.95
N GLN A 642 7.65 2.20 40.48
CA GLN A 642 8.07 0.83 40.74
C GLN A 642 7.03 -0.13 40.11
N ALA A 643 7.48 -1.07 39.31
CA ALA A 643 6.61 -2.14 38.80
C ALA A 643 6.44 -3.20 39.93
N ALA A 644 5.20 -3.45 40.31
CA ALA A 644 4.82 -4.54 41.19
C ALA A 644 4.05 -5.61 40.39
N PRO A 645 3.88 -6.83 40.92
CA PRO A 645 3.22 -7.91 40.14
C PRO A 645 1.82 -7.61 39.61
N SER A 646 1.07 -6.72 40.28
CA SER A 646 -0.32 -6.39 39.98
C SER A 646 -0.61 -4.92 39.65
N ALA A 647 0.34 -4.01 39.83
CA ALA A 647 0.16 -2.57 39.60
C ALA A 647 1.47 -1.82 39.44
N VAL A 648 1.43 -0.65 38.82
CA VAL A 648 2.51 0.34 38.88
C VAL A 648 2.35 1.14 40.17
N ILE A 649 3.37 1.15 41.03
CA ILE A 649 3.41 1.97 42.25
C ILE A 649 4.01 3.32 41.88
N LEU A 650 3.24 4.39 42.09
CA LEU A 650 3.71 5.77 41.96
C LEU A 650 4.06 6.34 43.36
N GLN A 651 5.30 6.69 43.55
CA GLN A 651 5.81 7.22 44.83
C GLN A 651 6.27 8.67 44.64
N ASP A 652 5.78 9.54 45.51
CA ASP A 652 6.20 10.95 45.56
C ASP A 652 7.62 11.08 46.10
N GLN A 653 8.40 11.94 45.47
CA GLN A 653 9.70 12.34 45.97
C GLN A 653 9.82 13.86 45.87
N GLU A 654 9.43 14.57 46.93
CA GLU A 654 9.66 16.01 46.99
C GLU A 654 11.16 16.31 47.22
N PRO A 655 11.78 17.07 46.29
CA PRO A 655 13.14 17.54 46.54
C PRO A 655 13.11 18.53 47.73
N ALA A 656 13.97 18.32 48.74
CA ALA A 656 14.13 19.29 49.81
C ALA A 656 14.62 20.61 49.21
N SER A 657 14.02 21.73 49.65
CA SER A 657 14.36 23.06 49.14
C SER A 657 15.86 23.34 49.22
N GLY A 658 16.50 23.73 48.12
CA GLY A 658 17.92 24.04 48.03
C GLY A 658 18.86 22.84 47.93
N THR A 659 18.33 21.63 47.72
CA THR A 659 19.14 20.41 47.51
C THR A 659 18.95 19.79 46.15
N VAL A 660 19.98 19.13 45.63
CA VAL A 660 19.96 18.42 44.34
C VAL A 660 18.95 17.27 44.37
N PRO A 661 17.91 17.24 43.52
CA PRO A 661 16.97 16.14 43.48
C PRO A 661 17.58 14.87 42.89
N SER A 662 17.01 13.70 43.20
CA SER A 662 17.34 12.47 42.48
C SER A 662 16.57 12.45 41.16
N VAL A 663 17.29 12.33 40.05
CA VAL A 663 16.71 12.19 38.70
C VAL A 663 16.98 10.82 38.12
N VAL A 664 17.51 9.89 38.89
CA VAL A 664 17.77 8.50 38.45
C VAL A 664 16.43 7.82 38.08
N GLY A 665 16.39 7.18 36.93
CA GLY A 665 15.19 6.54 36.39
C GLY A 665 14.29 7.45 35.54
N MET A 666 14.51 8.77 35.57
CA MET A 666 13.77 9.75 34.74
C MET A 666 14.19 9.73 33.29
N GLY A 667 13.30 10.17 32.39
CA GLY A 667 13.65 10.54 31.04
C GLY A 667 14.55 11.76 30.98
N ALA A 668 15.34 11.88 29.88
CA ALA A 668 16.25 13.02 29.73
C ALA A 668 15.54 14.38 29.86
N LYS A 669 14.36 14.53 29.26
CA LYS A 669 13.57 15.77 29.24
C LYS A 669 13.15 16.18 30.66
N ASP A 670 12.59 15.25 31.41
CA ASP A 670 12.10 15.50 32.77
C ASP A 670 13.26 15.79 33.73
N ALA A 671 14.35 15.02 33.61
CA ALA A 671 15.54 15.23 34.41
C ALA A 671 16.19 16.61 34.20
N VAL A 672 16.28 17.04 32.91
CA VAL A 672 16.80 18.37 32.56
C VAL A 672 15.90 19.45 33.14
N TYR A 673 14.59 19.37 32.89
CA TYR A 673 13.63 20.35 33.39
C TYR A 673 13.69 20.50 34.91
N LEU A 674 13.69 19.36 35.66
CA LEU A 674 13.72 19.37 37.11
C LEU A 674 15.00 19.99 37.65
N LEU A 675 16.17 19.68 37.10
CA LEU A 675 17.46 20.20 37.56
C LEU A 675 17.68 21.66 37.17
N GLU A 676 17.32 22.06 35.97
CA GLU A 676 17.44 23.44 35.50
C GLU A 676 16.48 24.38 36.21
N SER A 677 15.27 23.92 36.55
CA SER A 677 14.33 24.68 37.40
C SER A 677 14.88 25.00 38.80
N GLN A 678 15.82 24.19 39.29
CA GLN A 678 16.54 24.40 40.55
C GLN A 678 17.83 25.24 40.39
N GLY A 679 18.13 25.72 39.14
CA GLY A 679 19.28 26.57 38.86
C GLY A 679 20.60 25.85 38.60
N LEU A 680 20.56 24.56 38.28
CA LEU A 680 21.71 23.77 37.87
C LEU A 680 21.81 23.79 36.31
N SER A 681 23.02 23.64 35.78
CA SER A 681 23.24 23.42 34.33
C SER A 681 23.44 21.93 34.07
N VAL A 682 22.75 21.36 33.10
CA VAL A 682 22.77 19.92 32.85
C VAL A 682 23.61 19.56 31.62
N ARG A 683 24.48 18.55 31.77
CA ARG A 683 25.23 17.93 30.67
C ARG A 683 24.78 16.47 30.50
N LEU A 684 24.24 16.13 29.34
CA LEU A 684 23.78 14.79 29.01
C LEU A 684 24.88 13.97 28.35
N ASN A 685 25.01 12.69 28.72
CA ASN A 685 25.85 11.71 28.10
C ASN A 685 25.04 10.41 27.85
N GLY A 686 24.82 10.02 26.60
CA GLY A 686 24.01 8.88 26.22
C GLY A 686 22.56 9.24 25.88
N VAL A 687 21.71 8.23 25.71
CA VAL A 687 20.26 8.33 25.37
C VAL A 687 19.46 7.35 26.25
N GLY A 688 18.20 7.69 26.55
CA GLY A 688 17.31 6.82 27.31
C GLY A 688 16.96 7.38 28.69
N ARG A 689 17.09 6.56 29.73
CA ARG A 689 16.82 6.94 31.15
C ARG A 689 18.11 7.33 31.84
N VAL A 690 18.02 8.26 32.82
CA VAL A 690 19.14 8.58 33.67
C VAL A 690 19.50 7.36 34.52
N ARG A 691 20.72 6.89 34.39
CA ARG A 691 21.30 5.81 35.18
C ARG A 691 22.12 6.33 36.37
N ASN A 692 22.80 7.47 36.15
CA ASN A 692 23.65 8.06 37.15
C ASN A 692 23.69 9.59 37.00
N GLN A 693 23.85 10.29 38.12
CA GLN A 693 24.05 11.73 38.19
C GLN A 693 25.37 12.02 38.93
N SER A 694 26.16 12.99 38.45
CA SER A 694 27.50 13.28 38.96
C SER A 694 27.51 13.97 40.32
N ILE A 695 26.39 14.59 40.71
CA ILE A 695 26.23 15.21 42.06
C ILE A 695 25.20 14.38 42.81
N ALA A 696 25.54 13.96 44.03
CA ALA A 696 24.65 13.12 44.81
C ALA A 696 23.35 13.86 45.17
N SER A 697 22.25 13.12 45.16
CA SER A 697 20.95 13.62 45.66
C SER A 697 21.05 14.06 47.10
N GLY A 698 20.42 15.19 47.49
CA GLY A 698 20.49 15.78 48.81
C GLY A 698 21.67 16.74 49.02
N SER A 699 22.64 16.85 48.09
CA SER A 699 23.73 17.83 48.17
C SER A 699 23.18 19.27 48.04
N ARG A 700 23.79 20.23 48.64
CA ARG A 700 23.41 21.65 48.59
C ARG A 700 23.62 22.17 47.16
N ILE A 701 22.63 22.84 46.58
CA ILE A 701 22.71 23.44 45.27
C ILE A 701 23.59 24.69 45.28
N VAL A 702 24.56 24.74 44.36
CA VAL A 702 25.28 25.97 44.00
C VAL A 702 24.75 26.44 42.65
N LYS A 703 24.18 27.65 42.61
CA LYS A 703 23.58 28.20 41.42
C LYS A 703 24.56 28.27 40.24
N GLY A 704 24.20 27.70 39.09
CA GLY A 704 25.06 27.63 37.90
C GLY A 704 26.03 26.44 37.86
N GLN A 705 26.05 25.59 38.89
CA GLN A 705 26.87 24.37 38.93
C GLN A 705 26.39 23.39 37.84
N THR A 706 27.36 22.77 37.16
CA THR A 706 27.04 21.77 36.11
C THR A 706 26.94 20.37 36.70
N ILE A 707 25.83 19.71 36.45
CA ILE A 707 25.61 18.29 36.79
C ILE A 707 25.65 17.45 35.51
N ALA A 708 26.44 16.40 35.45
CA ALA A 708 26.49 15.46 34.34
C ALA A 708 25.55 14.27 34.60
N LEU A 709 24.72 13.94 33.64
CA LEU A 709 23.82 12.79 33.66
C LEU A 709 24.27 11.75 32.64
N THR A 710 24.39 10.50 33.07
CA THR A 710 24.64 9.36 32.23
C THR A 710 23.32 8.65 31.97
N LEU A 711 22.95 8.55 30.70
CA LEU A 711 21.72 7.90 30.20
C LEU A 711 22.04 6.58 29.55
N ARG A 712 21.09 5.64 29.71
CA ARG A 712 21.14 4.33 29.01
C ARG A 712 19.71 3.79 28.79
#